data_ceeb159054fad3d2d030e863a7b443da
#
_entry.id   ceeb159054fad3d2d030e863a7b443da
#
_cell.length_a   1.000
_cell.length_b   1.000
_cell.length_c   1.000
_cell.angle_alpha   90.00
_cell.angle_beta   90.00
_cell.angle_gamma   90.00
#
_symmetry.space_group_name_H-M   'P 1'
#
loop_
_entity.id
_entity.type
_entity.pdbx_description
1 polymer ?
#
loop_
_entity_poly.entity_id
_entity_poly.type
_entity_poly.pdbx_seq_one_letter_code
_entity_poly.pdbx_strand_id
1 'polypeptide(L)'
;MAATRKVKEPTTARRKAAAKKNEKVVKEYIRKKLPKPSAKKFTPKAMIVTSKTIKNTPGMPLTAKAYLKKPTKPTAKAKKPAKAKETVKRWIPALSEPQAERMAKKLTEQMAAELTVEWKPKYELILPKGNVPASPQQSILFDWIIVGSGNAFVEAVAGSGKTTSLTQGCRFMSGSVMLTCFNKKIAVDISTKLEQLKLANVSSSTFHSVGWKACIRAYKGVKLDARGKRDAMFEYLRVEATLMEFPVKLRSIVGNLVSLAKQKGVFKFHEPDDREFWHDIIEHHNLDDEIEDPAMVEQAIEFAISGIKWSKEIAPKLMDFDDQIWMPIITNMQVPKFDWVLVDEAQDTNAARRALAHKMMHERSRIVFVGDRNQAIYGFCGADSDAIDILMKDFNCIALPLNVTYRCPQAVVREAQKYVSHIVAWDQAAIGSVASVNATEFWDNEVAKLYPECAILCRNTKPLVALAFQLIRRNVACHVEGRDIGQGLLKLTQRWKVTEIGELHDKLEEYLERERAKLDLARKEAQSAALQDRVETLYILMEGCTTVSQLAAKIDNLFKDTEGSQKRTVTLSTVHKAKGREWDYVYILGFDKYMPSKWAKQSWEKEQETNIIYVAITRAIKQLTFTEHLEDKKA
;
A
#
# COMPACT_ATOMS: atom_id res chain seq x y z
N MET A 1 41.24 -13.69 8.24
CA MET A 1 41.17 -12.27 8.61
C MET A 1 40.65 -11.49 7.41
N ALA A 2 39.39 -11.19 7.35
CA ALA A 2 38.75 -10.40 6.28
C ALA A 2 38.17 -9.14 6.93
N ALA A 3 38.72 -7.99 6.55
CA ALA A 3 38.36 -6.69 7.10
C ALA A 3 37.02 -6.20 6.52
N THR A 4 36.02 -6.13 7.34
CA THR A 4 34.71 -5.53 7.03
C THR A 4 34.86 -4.00 6.98
N ARG A 5 34.75 -3.42 5.78
CA ARG A 5 34.67 -1.96 5.58
C ARG A 5 33.30 -1.47 6.09
N LYS A 6 33.30 -0.80 7.23
CA LYS A 6 32.15 0.01 7.71
C LYS A 6 31.93 1.19 6.76
N VAL A 7 30.79 1.23 6.09
CA VAL A 7 30.34 2.41 5.34
C VAL A 7 29.89 3.45 6.36
N LYS A 8 30.66 4.54 6.49
CA LYS A 8 30.31 5.68 7.36
C LYS A 8 29.13 6.45 6.76
N GLU A 9 28.07 6.63 7.53
CA GLU A 9 26.97 7.53 7.15
C GLU A 9 27.47 8.97 6.95
N PRO A 10 26.97 9.68 5.94
CA PRO A 10 27.43 11.05 5.68
C PRO A 10 26.92 12.01 6.77
N THR A 11 27.85 12.74 7.37
CA THR A 11 27.59 13.76 8.39
C THR A 11 26.65 14.86 7.89
N THR A 12 25.94 15.53 8.82
CA THR A 12 24.97 16.61 8.53
C THR A 12 25.55 17.73 7.66
N ALA A 13 26.86 17.98 7.78
CA ALA A 13 27.58 18.92 6.91
C ALA A 13 27.67 18.44 5.45
N ARG A 14 27.85 17.14 5.21
CA ARG A 14 27.85 16.57 3.85
C ARG A 14 26.45 16.58 3.23
N ARG A 15 25.39 16.40 4.04
CA ARG A 15 23.99 16.51 3.57
C ARG A 15 23.63 17.96 3.20
N LYS A 16 24.07 18.96 3.98
CA LYS A 16 23.92 20.40 3.66
C LYS A 16 24.73 20.80 2.40
N ALA A 17 25.93 20.27 2.24
CA ALA A 17 26.75 20.53 1.04
C ALA A 17 26.14 19.89 -0.24
N ALA A 18 25.56 18.70 -0.13
CA ALA A 18 24.84 18.06 -1.22
C ALA A 18 23.57 18.82 -1.62
N ALA A 19 22.81 19.34 -0.63
CA ALA A 19 21.63 20.18 -0.87
C ALA A 19 22.01 21.49 -1.59
N LYS A 20 23.06 22.20 -1.14
CA LYS A 20 23.61 23.39 -1.83
C LYS A 20 24.10 23.10 -3.24
N LYS A 21 24.68 21.92 -3.47
CA LYS A 21 25.16 21.51 -4.81
C LYS A 21 23.99 21.21 -5.75
N ASN A 22 22.90 20.62 -5.24
CA ASN A 22 21.69 20.37 -6.01
C ASN A 22 20.94 21.67 -6.32
N GLU A 23 20.85 22.60 -5.36
CA GLU A 23 20.31 23.94 -5.56
C GLU A 23 21.08 24.70 -6.65
N LYS A 24 22.40 24.57 -6.69
CA LYS A 24 23.23 25.18 -7.74
C LYS A 24 22.97 24.57 -9.13
N VAL A 25 22.74 23.27 -9.21
CA VAL A 25 22.39 22.57 -10.47
C VAL A 25 21.03 23.00 -10.99
N VAL A 26 20.04 23.14 -10.11
CA VAL A 26 18.69 23.62 -10.47
C VAL A 26 18.74 25.08 -10.91
N LYS A 27 19.44 25.96 -10.17
CA LYS A 27 19.65 27.37 -10.55
C LYS A 27 20.41 27.51 -11.88
N GLU A 28 21.38 26.66 -12.13
CA GLU A 28 22.14 26.67 -13.38
C GLU A 28 21.32 26.13 -14.57
N TYR A 29 20.44 25.16 -14.35
CA TYR A 29 19.48 24.66 -15.33
C TYR A 29 18.43 25.73 -15.68
N ILE A 30 17.84 26.37 -14.65
CA ILE A 30 16.88 27.48 -14.82
C ILE A 30 17.54 28.62 -15.62
N ARG A 31 18.81 28.92 -15.32
CA ARG A 31 19.54 30.01 -15.99
C ARG A 31 19.95 29.72 -17.44
N LYS A 32 20.16 28.45 -17.81
CA LYS A 32 20.68 28.05 -19.14
C LYS A 32 19.62 27.61 -20.14
N LYS A 33 18.44 27.17 -19.73
CA LYS A 33 17.46 26.55 -20.63
C LYS A 33 16.05 27.12 -20.62
N LEU A 34 15.71 28.01 -19.70
CA LEU A 34 14.41 28.68 -19.75
C LEU A 34 14.56 29.99 -20.55
N PRO A 35 13.68 30.24 -21.54
CA PRO A 35 13.59 31.57 -22.14
C PRO A 35 13.24 32.57 -21.03
N LYS A 36 13.87 33.75 -21.07
CA LYS A 36 13.55 34.82 -20.13
C LYS A 36 12.03 35.05 -20.14
N PRO A 37 11.36 35.16 -18.98
CA PRO A 37 9.93 35.35 -18.93
C PRO A 37 9.58 36.61 -19.75
N SER A 38 8.78 36.42 -20.80
CA SER A 38 8.19 37.54 -21.53
C SER A 38 7.16 38.19 -20.62
N ALA A 39 7.34 39.44 -20.28
CA ALA A 39 6.44 40.24 -19.46
C ALA A 39 5.09 40.45 -20.21
N LYS A 40 4.24 39.44 -20.21
CA LYS A 40 2.83 39.59 -20.55
C LYS A 40 2.01 39.44 -19.28
N LYS A 41 1.52 40.58 -18.80
CA LYS A 41 0.56 40.65 -17.69
C LYS A 41 -0.69 39.83 -18.04
N PHE A 42 -0.97 38.79 -17.23
CA PHE A 42 -2.24 38.08 -17.27
C PHE A 42 -3.33 38.98 -16.67
N THR A 43 -4.29 39.36 -17.49
CA THR A 43 -5.58 39.90 -17.05
C THR A 43 -6.64 38.82 -17.27
N PRO A 44 -7.43 38.42 -16.26
CA PRO A 44 -8.51 37.48 -16.46
C PRO A 44 -9.67 38.17 -17.21
N LYS A 45 -9.92 37.80 -18.46
CA LYS A 45 -11.17 38.08 -19.14
C LYS A 45 -12.08 36.86 -19.04
N ALA A 46 -13.16 36.99 -18.31
CA ALA A 46 -14.27 36.08 -18.31
C ALA A 46 -14.85 35.97 -19.72
N MET A 47 -14.83 34.80 -20.32
CA MET A 47 -15.58 34.50 -21.54
C MET A 47 -16.79 33.65 -21.16
N ILE A 48 -17.96 34.30 -21.15
CA ILE A 48 -19.26 33.63 -21.13
C ILE A 48 -19.45 33.04 -22.54
N VAL A 49 -19.46 31.73 -22.67
CA VAL A 49 -19.86 31.05 -23.91
C VAL A 49 -21.31 30.64 -23.80
N THR A 50 -22.16 31.36 -24.52
CA THR A 50 -23.57 31.03 -24.71
C THR A 50 -23.72 29.85 -25.66
N SER A 51 -24.62 28.94 -25.29
CA SER A 51 -25.04 27.76 -26.05
C SER A 51 -25.70 28.10 -27.38
N LYS A 52 -24.92 28.20 -28.45
CA LYS A 52 -25.41 28.13 -29.84
C LYS A 52 -24.22 27.95 -30.78
N THR A 53 -23.88 26.73 -31.13
CA THR A 53 -23.31 26.33 -32.44
C THR A 53 -22.86 24.86 -32.37
N ILE A 54 -23.80 23.92 -32.40
CA ILE A 54 -23.52 22.55 -32.87
C ILE A 54 -24.66 22.18 -33.82
N LYS A 55 -24.44 22.44 -35.09
CA LYS A 55 -25.14 21.76 -36.18
C LYS A 55 -24.15 21.53 -37.32
N ASN A 56 -24.14 20.26 -37.76
CA ASN A 56 -23.57 19.73 -38.99
C ASN A 56 -22.10 19.32 -39.00
N THR A 57 -21.87 18.03 -38.67
CA THR A 57 -20.93 17.16 -39.40
C THR A 57 -21.51 15.74 -39.48
N PRO A 58 -21.63 15.12 -40.67
CA PRO A 58 -22.22 13.79 -40.83
C PRO A 58 -21.13 12.70 -40.69
N GLY A 59 -21.46 11.62 -40.01
CA GLY A 59 -20.73 10.37 -40.07
C GLY A 59 -20.31 9.76 -38.75
N MET A 60 -21.26 9.32 -37.90
CA MET A 60 -21.02 8.26 -36.92
C MET A 60 -22.30 7.45 -36.68
N PRO A 61 -22.22 6.12 -36.57
CA PRO A 61 -23.39 5.28 -36.46
C PRO A 61 -24.01 5.26 -35.06
N LEU A 62 -25.34 5.29 -35.08
CA LEU A 62 -26.26 5.15 -33.95
C LEU A 62 -26.12 3.79 -33.26
N THR A 63 -25.56 3.75 -32.04
CA THR A 63 -25.92 2.72 -31.03
C THR A 63 -25.55 3.22 -29.62
N ALA A 64 -26.32 4.17 -29.09
CA ALA A 64 -26.31 4.51 -27.67
C ALA A 64 -27.66 5.08 -27.23
N LYS A 65 -28.72 4.24 -27.33
CA LYS A 65 -30.03 4.55 -26.74
C LYS A 65 -30.73 3.27 -26.34
N ALA A 66 -30.34 2.64 -25.27
CA ALA A 66 -31.15 1.63 -24.57
C ALA A 66 -30.55 1.24 -23.21
N TYR A 67 -30.43 2.15 -22.26
CA TYR A 67 -30.31 1.76 -20.83
C TYR A 67 -30.73 2.91 -19.92
N LEU A 68 -32.04 3.22 -19.94
CA LEU A 68 -32.71 3.95 -18.88
C LEU A 68 -34.15 3.46 -18.78
N LYS A 69 -34.40 2.42 -17.99
CA LYS A 69 -35.71 2.13 -17.40
C LYS A 69 -35.55 1.82 -15.92
N LYS A 70 -36.26 2.62 -15.10
CA LYS A 70 -36.35 2.50 -13.65
C LYS A 70 -36.95 1.17 -13.22
N PRO A 71 -36.56 0.60 -12.06
CA PRO A 71 -37.13 -0.64 -11.54
C PRO A 71 -38.43 -0.37 -10.77
N THR A 72 -39.45 -1.17 -11.04
CA THR A 72 -40.67 -1.30 -10.22
C THR A 72 -40.44 -2.30 -9.09
N LYS A 73 -41.09 -2.05 -7.94
CA LYS A 73 -40.97 -2.80 -6.67
C LYS A 73 -41.39 -4.26 -6.79
N PRO A 74 -40.76 -5.20 -6.06
CA PRO A 74 -41.17 -6.60 -6.01
C PRO A 74 -42.11 -6.89 -4.85
N THR A 75 -43.16 -7.69 -5.14
CA THR A 75 -44.00 -8.39 -4.16
C THR A 75 -43.37 -9.74 -3.80
N ALA A 76 -43.44 -10.07 -2.52
CA ALA A 76 -42.82 -11.24 -1.91
C ALA A 76 -43.46 -12.57 -2.31
N LYS A 77 -42.66 -13.62 -2.51
CA LYS A 77 -42.80 -14.95 -1.86
C LYS A 77 -41.60 -15.85 -2.19
N ALA A 78 -41.14 -16.53 -1.16
CA ALA A 78 -39.91 -17.31 -1.07
C ALA A 78 -39.86 -18.57 -1.91
N LYS A 79 -38.64 -18.91 -2.42
CA LYS A 79 -38.09 -20.29 -2.42
C LYS A 79 -36.58 -20.23 -2.70
N LYS A 80 -35.77 -20.81 -1.82
CA LYS A 80 -34.34 -21.08 -2.00
C LYS A 80 -34.16 -22.24 -3.01
N PRO A 81 -33.10 -22.29 -3.85
CA PRO A 81 -31.75 -21.76 -3.75
C PRO A 81 -31.31 -20.94 -5.01
N ALA A 82 -31.08 -19.66 -4.86
CA ALA A 82 -30.67 -18.80 -5.96
C ALA A 82 -29.23 -18.24 -5.84
N LYS A 83 -28.57 -18.38 -4.70
CA LYS A 83 -27.27 -17.72 -4.45
C LYS A 83 -26.08 -18.27 -5.26
N ALA A 84 -26.07 -19.55 -5.63
CA ALA A 84 -24.99 -20.14 -6.42
C ALA A 84 -25.00 -19.68 -7.89
N LYS A 85 -26.20 -19.46 -8.46
CA LYS A 85 -26.35 -19.04 -9.87
C LYS A 85 -25.96 -17.58 -10.11
N GLU A 86 -26.17 -16.70 -9.13
CA GLU A 86 -25.86 -15.28 -9.26
C GLU A 86 -24.36 -15.00 -9.15
N THR A 87 -23.64 -15.75 -8.30
CA THR A 87 -22.18 -15.64 -8.14
C THR A 87 -21.44 -16.05 -9.41
N VAL A 88 -21.89 -17.11 -10.10
CA VAL A 88 -21.26 -17.60 -11.33
C VAL A 88 -21.51 -16.66 -12.52
N LYS A 89 -22.70 -16.02 -12.63
CA LYS A 89 -23.00 -15.05 -13.70
C LYS A 89 -22.11 -13.81 -13.68
N ARG A 90 -21.52 -13.47 -12.52
CA ARG A 90 -20.64 -12.30 -12.34
C ARG A 90 -19.21 -12.50 -12.87
N TRP A 91 -18.82 -13.73 -13.21
CA TRP A 91 -17.45 -14.15 -13.47
C TRP A 91 -17.11 -14.48 -14.92
N ILE A 92 -18.04 -14.32 -15.87
CA ILE A 92 -17.80 -14.67 -17.29
C ILE A 92 -17.95 -13.41 -18.15
N PRO A 93 -16.85 -12.72 -18.49
CA PRO A 93 -16.91 -11.62 -19.46
C PRO A 93 -17.01 -12.15 -20.89
N ALA A 94 -17.85 -11.55 -21.69
CA ALA A 94 -17.91 -11.62 -23.16
C ALA A 94 -18.41 -12.91 -23.81
N LEU A 95 -19.02 -13.86 -23.09
CA LEU A 95 -19.77 -14.94 -23.69
C LEU A 95 -21.25 -14.53 -23.87
N SER A 96 -21.91 -14.95 -24.96
CA SER A 96 -23.37 -14.81 -25.06
C SER A 96 -24.03 -15.53 -23.88
N GLU A 97 -25.16 -15.00 -23.38
CA GLU A 97 -25.88 -15.58 -22.23
C GLU A 97 -26.05 -17.13 -22.28
N PRO A 98 -26.35 -17.75 -23.43
CA PRO A 98 -26.44 -19.22 -23.55
C PRO A 98 -25.08 -19.94 -23.45
N GLN A 99 -23.98 -19.28 -23.83
CA GLN A 99 -22.62 -19.85 -23.71
C GLN A 99 -22.12 -19.78 -22.26
N ALA A 100 -22.41 -18.66 -21.58
CA ALA A 100 -22.09 -18.47 -20.17
C ALA A 100 -22.87 -19.48 -19.28
N GLU A 101 -24.16 -19.73 -19.59
CA GLU A 101 -24.94 -20.73 -18.85
C GLU A 101 -24.46 -22.17 -19.09
N ARG A 102 -24.09 -22.51 -20.32
CA ARG A 102 -23.52 -23.84 -20.64
C ARG A 102 -22.18 -24.05 -19.96
N MET A 103 -21.32 -23.02 -19.92
CA MET A 103 -20.01 -23.12 -19.30
C MET A 103 -20.14 -23.17 -17.77
N ALA A 104 -21.02 -22.38 -17.17
CA ALA A 104 -21.33 -22.43 -15.74
C ALA A 104 -21.91 -23.79 -15.33
N LYS A 105 -22.82 -24.36 -16.14
CA LYS A 105 -23.38 -25.68 -15.88
C LYS A 105 -22.29 -26.76 -15.97
N LYS A 106 -21.45 -26.71 -17.01
CA LYS A 106 -20.34 -27.65 -17.19
C LYS A 106 -19.30 -27.57 -16.08
N LEU A 107 -18.97 -26.33 -15.61
CA LEU A 107 -18.08 -26.12 -14.50
C LEU A 107 -18.68 -26.65 -13.19
N THR A 108 -19.97 -26.41 -12.94
CA THR A 108 -20.69 -26.92 -11.76
C THR A 108 -20.80 -28.45 -11.78
N GLU A 109 -21.04 -29.05 -12.93
CA GLU A 109 -21.06 -30.50 -13.09
C GLU A 109 -19.66 -31.12 -12.95
N GLN A 110 -18.61 -30.48 -13.47
CA GLN A 110 -17.21 -30.88 -13.23
C GLN A 110 -16.81 -30.77 -11.78
N MET A 111 -17.12 -29.65 -11.10
CA MET A 111 -16.85 -29.50 -9.67
C MET A 111 -17.64 -30.49 -8.81
N ALA A 112 -18.89 -30.83 -9.18
CA ALA A 112 -19.68 -31.83 -8.48
C ALA A 112 -19.16 -33.26 -8.74
N ALA A 113 -18.67 -33.56 -9.93
CA ALA A 113 -18.04 -34.84 -10.26
C ALA A 113 -16.67 -35.01 -9.58
N GLU A 114 -15.89 -33.92 -9.43
CA GLU A 114 -14.61 -33.94 -8.73
C GLU A 114 -14.77 -34.12 -7.21
N LEU A 115 -15.90 -33.69 -6.61
CA LEU A 115 -16.22 -33.90 -5.20
C LEU A 115 -16.53 -35.39 -4.83
N THR A 116 -16.75 -36.24 -5.81
CA THR A 116 -17.06 -37.67 -5.60
C THR A 116 -15.90 -38.62 -5.91
N VAL A 117 -14.81 -38.10 -6.49
CA VAL A 117 -13.59 -38.88 -6.75
C VAL A 117 -12.60 -38.62 -5.62
N GLU A 118 -12.08 -39.68 -5.01
CA GLU A 118 -10.99 -39.60 -4.04
C GLU A 118 -9.80 -38.90 -4.71
N TRP A 119 -9.63 -37.57 -4.40
CA TRP A 119 -8.62 -36.75 -5.05
C TRP A 119 -7.22 -37.23 -4.68
N LYS A 120 -6.44 -37.64 -5.65
CA LYS A 120 -5.02 -38.00 -5.48
C LYS A 120 -4.15 -36.83 -5.91
N PRO A 121 -3.24 -36.33 -5.02
CA PRO A 121 -2.34 -35.24 -5.35
C PRO A 121 -1.49 -35.58 -6.58
N LYS A 122 -1.58 -34.75 -7.63
CA LYS A 122 -0.80 -34.90 -8.87
C LYS A 122 0.59 -34.26 -8.76
N TYR A 123 0.72 -33.26 -7.89
CA TYR A 123 1.93 -32.47 -7.73
C TYR A 123 2.31 -32.37 -6.25
N GLU A 124 3.60 -32.20 -6.00
CA GLU A 124 4.15 -31.90 -4.68
C GLU A 124 4.75 -30.48 -4.65
N LEU A 125 4.51 -29.76 -3.57
CA LEU A 125 5.18 -28.52 -3.23
C LEU A 125 6.48 -28.86 -2.51
N ILE A 126 7.60 -28.35 -3.01
CA ILE A 126 8.91 -28.50 -2.39
C ILE A 126 9.08 -27.36 -1.39
N LEU A 127 8.99 -27.66 -0.10
CA LEU A 127 9.07 -26.67 0.97
C LEU A 127 10.27 -26.95 1.88
N PRO A 128 10.81 -25.94 2.59
CA PRO A 128 11.97 -26.12 3.48
C PRO A 128 11.76 -27.14 4.61
N LYS A 129 10.50 -27.32 5.05
CA LYS A 129 10.13 -28.26 6.13
C LYS A 129 9.72 -29.66 5.62
N GLY A 130 9.87 -29.93 4.35
CA GLY A 130 9.47 -31.16 3.68
C GLY A 130 8.43 -30.95 2.59
N ASN A 131 8.33 -31.92 1.68
CA ASN A 131 7.37 -31.87 0.60
C ASN A 131 5.95 -32.11 1.12
N VAL A 132 5.01 -31.36 0.57
CA VAL A 132 3.59 -31.53 0.86
C VAL A 132 2.80 -31.62 -0.46
N PRO A 133 1.69 -32.38 -0.50
CA PRO A 133 0.86 -32.45 -1.69
C PRO A 133 0.28 -31.06 -2.04
N ALA A 134 0.29 -30.74 -3.34
CA ALA A 134 -0.39 -29.55 -3.82
C ALA A 134 -1.91 -29.73 -3.69
N SER A 135 -2.62 -28.67 -3.34
CA SER A 135 -4.09 -28.71 -3.28
C SER A 135 -4.72 -28.90 -4.66
N PRO A 136 -6.01 -29.27 -4.74
CA PRO A 136 -6.73 -29.35 -6.00
C PRO A 136 -6.62 -28.05 -6.81
N GLN A 137 -6.79 -26.90 -6.19
CA GLN A 137 -6.74 -25.59 -6.85
C GLN A 137 -5.31 -25.23 -7.31
N GLN A 138 -4.29 -25.55 -6.54
CA GLN A 138 -2.90 -25.40 -6.97
C GLN A 138 -2.57 -26.34 -8.13
N SER A 139 -3.11 -27.55 -8.13
CA SER A 139 -2.93 -28.51 -9.23
C SER A 139 -3.57 -28.01 -10.52
N ILE A 140 -4.75 -27.38 -10.47
CA ILE A 140 -5.39 -26.72 -11.61
C ILE A 140 -4.50 -25.62 -12.17
N LEU A 141 -3.90 -24.79 -11.32
CA LEU A 141 -2.97 -23.76 -11.76
C LEU A 141 -1.75 -24.38 -12.47
N PHE A 142 -1.17 -25.44 -11.91
CA PHE A 142 0.01 -26.11 -12.50
C PHE A 142 -0.35 -26.80 -13.84
N ASP A 143 -1.50 -27.45 -13.92
CA ASP A 143 -1.99 -28.00 -15.18
C ASP A 143 -2.18 -26.91 -16.24
N TRP A 144 -2.75 -25.76 -15.85
CA TRP A 144 -2.90 -24.63 -16.76
C TRP A 144 -1.54 -24.07 -17.21
N ILE A 145 -0.54 -24.00 -16.34
CA ILE A 145 0.83 -23.58 -16.72
C ILE A 145 1.39 -24.53 -17.79
N ILE A 146 1.24 -25.84 -17.60
CA ILE A 146 1.83 -26.88 -18.45
C ILE A 146 1.14 -26.99 -19.81
N VAL A 147 -0.19 -27.07 -19.83
CA VAL A 147 -0.96 -27.39 -21.05
C VAL A 147 -1.91 -26.29 -21.50
N GLY A 148 -2.15 -25.29 -20.68
CA GLY A 148 -3.04 -24.19 -21.00
C GLY A 148 -2.39 -23.14 -21.91
N SER A 149 -3.19 -22.18 -22.33
CA SER A 149 -2.78 -21.07 -23.18
C SER A 149 -3.34 -19.74 -22.69
N GLY A 150 -2.83 -18.63 -23.22
CA GLY A 150 -3.25 -17.29 -22.83
C GLY A 150 -2.75 -16.87 -21.46
N ASN A 151 -3.43 -15.93 -20.83
CA ASN A 151 -3.07 -15.30 -19.56
C ASN A 151 -4.05 -15.72 -18.46
N ALA A 152 -3.62 -15.65 -17.19
CA ALA A 152 -4.47 -16.00 -16.06
C ALA A 152 -4.43 -14.96 -14.94
N PHE A 153 -5.54 -14.84 -14.25
CA PHE A 153 -5.66 -14.18 -12.97
C PHE A 153 -5.99 -15.24 -11.90
N VAL A 154 -5.10 -15.41 -10.93
CA VAL A 154 -5.32 -16.29 -9.78
C VAL A 154 -5.93 -15.48 -8.66
N GLU A 155 -7.23 -15.63 -8.45
CA GLU A 155 -7.92 -14.98 -7.34
C GLU A 155 -7.75 -15.80 -6.07
N ALA A 156 -7.06 -15.20 -5.13
CA ALA A 156 -6.51 -15.91 -3.98
C ALA A 156 -6.90 -15.20 -2.68
N VAL A 157 -7.49 -15.93 -1.73
CA VAL A 157 -7.82 -15.39 -0.40
C VAL A 157 -6.57 -15.22 0.47
N ALA A 158 -6.74 -14.54 1.62
CA ALA A 158 -5.68 -14.40 2.62
C ALA A 158 -5.16 -15.77 3.09
N GLY A 159 -3.84 -15.96 3.10
CA GLY A 159 -3.22 -17.21 3.58
C GLY A 159 -3.38 -18.43 2.67
N SER A 160 -3.86 -18.27 1.42
CA SER A 160 -4.03 -19.38 0.47
C SER A 160 -2.73 -19.87 -0.18
N GLY A 161 -1.59 -19.29 0.19
CA GLY A 161 -0.30 -19.65 -0.40
C GLY A 161 -0.04 -19.04 -1.77
N LYS A 162 -0.52 -17.82 -2.04
CA LYS A 162 -0.31 -17.05 -3.29
C LYS A 162 1.12 -17.15 -3.81
N THR A 163 2.07 -16.60 -3.06
CA THR A 163 3.49 -16.57 -3.42
C THR A 163 4.09 -17.98 -3.54
N THR A 164 3.66 -18.93 -2.68
CA THR A 164 4.08 -20.32 -2.76
C THR A 164 3.61 -20.95 -4.06
N SER A 165 2.36 -20.77 -4.43
CA SER A 165 1.80 -21.32 -5.67
C SER A 165 2.51 -20.76 -6.91
N LEU A 166 2.84 -19.43 -6.91
CA LEU A 166 3.62 -18.83 -7.98
C LEU A 166 5.03 -19.42 -8.07
N THR A 167 5.77 -19.45 -6.95
CA THR A 167 7.16 -19.95 -6.94
C THR A 167 7.25 -21.42 -7.30
N GLN A 168 6.30 -22.25 -6.85
CA GLN A 168 6.23 -23.66 -7.23
C GLN A 168 5.81 -23.84 -8.69
N GLY A 169 4.90 -23.00 -9.18
CA GLY A 169 4.47 -22.98 -10.59
C GLY A 169 5.62 -22.69 -11.56
N CYS A 170 6.60 -21.86 -11.14
CA CYS A 170 7.80 -21.58 -11.95
C CYS A 170 8.61 -22.83 -12.34
N ARG A 171 8.49 -23.93 -11.58
CA ARG A 171 9.13 -25.22 -11.89
C ARG A 171 8.66 -25.84 -13.21
N PHE A 172 7.48 -25.44 -13.67
CA PHE A 172 6.84 -25.95 -14.89
C PHE A 172 6.92 -24.96 -16.05
N MET A 173 7.56 -23.80 -15.86
CA MET A 173 7.69 -22.76 -16.88
C MET A 173 9.00 -22.92 -17.62
N SER A 174 8.92 -22.94 -18.94
CA SER A 174 10.08 -22.90 -19.84
C SER A 174 10.40 -21.46 -20.25
N GLY A 175 11.64 -21.20 -20.63
CA GLY A 175 12.08 -19.86 -21.02
C GLY A 175 12.38 -18.93 -19.83
N SER A 176 12.48 -17.66 -20.08
CA SER A 176 12.79 -16.62 -19.11
C SER A 176 11.55 -16.21 -18.31
N VAL A 177 11.65 -16.20 -16.97
CA VAL A 177 10.55 -15.87 -16.07
C VAL A 177 10.91 -14.68 -15.20
N MET A 178 10.03 -13.66 -15.15
CA MET A 178 10.14 -12.55 -14.22
C MET A 178 8.98 -12.58 -13.22
N LEU A 179 9.29 -12.75 -11.94
CA LEU A 179 8.32 -12.62 -10.86
C LEU A 179 8.41 -11.21 -10.25
N THR A 180 7.37 -10.40 -10.43
CA THR A 180 7.31 -9.04 -9.88
C THR A 180 6.62 -9.04 -8.52
N CYS A 181 7.23 -8.31 -7.56
CA CYS A 181 6.79 -8.23 -6.17
C CYS A 181 6.47 -6.78 -5.79
N PHE A 182 5.63 -6.61 -4.78
CA PHE A 182 5.24 -5.29 -4.31
C PHE A 182 6.41 -4.51 -3.69
N ASN A 183 7.26 -5.15 -2.88
CA ASN A 183 8.39 -4.50 -2.23
C ASN A 183 9.69 -5.30 -2.34
N LYS A 184 10.82 -4.62 -2.04
CA LYS A 184 12.16 -5.19 -2.15
C LYS A 184 12.41 -6.36 -1.19
N LYS A 185 11.85 -6.33 0.02
CA LYS A 185 12.03 -7.40 1.01
C LYS A 185 11.41 -8.70 0.49
N ILE A 186 10.17 -8.64 0.02
CA ILE A 186 9.49 -9.80 -0.59
C ILE A 186 10.27 -10.32 -1.79
N ALA A 187 10.81 -9.43 -2.65
CA ALA A 187 11.60 -9.85 -3.80
C ALA A 187 12.86 -10.62 -3.39
N VAL A 188 13.54 -10.22 -2.31
CA VAL A 188 14.70 -10.93 -1.77
C VAL A 188 14.30 -12.29 -1.20
N ASP A 189 13.22 -12.35 -0.40
CA ASP A 189 12.71 -13.60 0.17
C ASP A 189 12.32 -14.60 -0.92
N ILE A 190 11.73 -14.12 -2.01
CA ILE A 190 11.40 -14.94 -3.18
C ILE A 190 12.67 -15.39 -3.91
N SER A 191 13.68 -14.52 -4.11
CA SER A 191 14.95 -14.92 -4.72
C SER A 191 15.58 -16.10 -3.97
N THR A 192 15.61 -16.03 -2.64
CA THR A 192 16.13 -17.13 -1.81
C THR A 192 15.37 -18.45 -2.01
N LYS A 193 14.02 -18.37 -2.11
CA LYS A 193 13.19 -19.56 -2.39
C LYS A 193 13.45 -20.13 -3.80
N LEU A 194 13.62 -19.27 -4.81
CA LEU A 194 13.93 -19.68 -6.18
C LEU A 194 15.30 -20.33 -6.28
N GLU A 195 16.30 -19.83 -5.55
CA GLU A 195 17.62 -20.44 -5.43
C GLU A 195 17.56 -21.85 -4.80
N GLN A 196 16.77 -22.01 -3.72
CA GLN A 196 16.52 -23.31 -3.09
C GLN A 196 15.87 -24.32 -4.05
N LEU A 197 14.99 -23.83 -4.93
CA LEU A 197 14.35 -24.64 -5.98
C LEU A 197 15.25 -24.84 -7.20
N LYS A 198 16.46 -24.25 -7.24
CA LYS A 198 17.43 -24.32 -8.35
C LYS A 198 16.87 -23.83 -9.69
N LEU A 199 16.04 -22.79 -9.67
CA LEU A 199 15.38 -22.22 -10.85
C LEU A 199 16.22 -21.09 -11.45
N ALA A 200 17.22 -21.42 -12.25
CA ALA A 200 18.15 -20.44 -12.84
C ALA A 200 17.49 -19.53 -13.92
N ASN A 201 16.38 -19.97 -14.51
CA ASN A 201 15.64 -19.21 -15.54
C ASN A 201 14.63 -18.22 -14.95
N VAL A 202 14.45 -18.18 -13.61
CA VAL A 202 13.51 -17.32 -12.90
C VAL A 202 14.25 -16.22 -12.16
N SER A 203 13.82 -14.99 -12.34
CA SER A 203 14.32 -13.84 -11.59
C SER A 203 13.16 -13.14 -10.86
N SER A 204 13.44 -12.56 -9.68
CA SER A 204 12.47 -11.75 -8.95
C SER A 204 12.91 -10.30 -8.85
N SER A 205 11.96 -9.36 -8.93
CA SER A 205 12.22 -7.92 -8.86
C SER A 205 10.96 -7.16 -8.48
N THR A 206 11.07 -5.85 -8.23
CA THR A 206 9.92 -4.96 -8.16
C THR A 206 9.76 -4.20 -9.47
N PHE A 207 8.56 -3.73 -9.81
CA PHE A 207 8.35 -2.85 -10.96
C PHE A 207 9.27 -1.62 -10.93
N HIS A 208 9.44 -1.02 -9.76
CA HIS A 208 10.38 0.10 -9.58
C HIS A 208 11.82 -0.27 -9.96
N SER A 209 12.28 -1.45 -9.55
CA SER A 209 13.63 -1.91 -9.87
C SER A 209 13.81 -2.20 -11.36
N VAL A 210 12.80 -2.78 -12.02
CA VAL A 210 12.82 -2.99 -13.48
C VAL A 210 12.88 -1.67 -14.23
N GLY A 211 11.99 -0.74 -13.87
CA GLY A 211 11.96 0.58 -14.50
C GLY A 211 13.21 1.42 -14.19
N TRP A 212 13.73 1.37 -12.95
CA TRP A 212 14.97 2.04 -12.58
C TRP A 212 16.16 1.58 -13.42
N LYS A 213 16.30 0.26 -13.66
CA LYS A 213 17.34 -0.28 -14.54
C LYS A 213 17.24 0.25 -15.97
N ALA A 214 16.02 0.49 -16.47
CA ALA A 214 15.81 1.11 -17.77
C ALA A 214 16.23 2.60 -17.74
N CYS A 215 15.87 3.34 -16.69
CA CYS A 215 16.19 4.75 -16.51
C CYS A 215 17.70 5.00 -16.41
N ILE A 216 18.45 4.25 -15.61
CA ILE A 216 19.92 4.42 -15.48
C ILE A 216 20.66 4.04 -16.77
N ARG A 217 20.10 3.13 -17.57
CA ARG A 217 20.65 2.78 -18.89
C ARG A 217 20.43 3.91 -19.90
N ALA A 218 19.24 4.53 -19.87
CA ALA A 218 18.87 5.62 -20.78
C ALA A 218 19.51 6.96 -20.38
N TYR A 219 19.65 7.23 -19.08
CA TYR A 219 20.10 8.50 -18.55
C TYR A 219 21.35 8.34 -17.67
N LYS A 220 22.52 8.59 -18.25
CA LYS A 220 23.78 8.49 -17.51
C LYS A 220 23.84 9.52 -16.36
N GLY A 221 24.12 9.05 -15.16
CA GLY A 221 24.27 9.91 -13.98
C GLY A 221 22.97 10.43 -13.38
N VAL A 222 21.81 9.90 -13.77
CA VAL A 222 20.51 10.22 -13.14
C VAL A 222 20.54 9.92 -11.65
N LYS A 223 19.96 10.82 -10.85
CA LYS A 223 19.88 10.70 -9.39
C LYS A 223 18.46 10.37 -8.96
N LEU A 224 18.35 9.47 -8.00
CA LEU A 224 17.09 9.19 -7.30
C LEU A 224 17.08 9.96 -5.97
N ASP A 225 16.28 11.03 -5.89
CA ASP A 225 16.07 11.83 -4.70
C ASP A 225 14.66 12.43 -4.73
N ALA A 226 13.72 11.67 -4.20
CA ALA A 226 12.30 12.05 -4.20
C ALA A 226 12.04 13.37 -3.45
N ARG A 227 12.71 13.58 -2.31
CA ARG A 227 12.56 14.83 -1.55
C ARG A 227 13.17 16.01 -2.28
N GLY A 228 14.40 15.86 -2.76
CA GLY A 228 15.08 16.92 -3.50
C GLY A 228 14.34 17.29 -4.79
N LYS A 229 13.74 16.32 -5.49
CA LYS A 229 12.91 16.58 -6.67
C LYS A 229 11.64 17.34 -6.32
N ARG A 230 10.95 16.95 -5.26
CA ARG A 230 9.74 17.64 -4.78
C ARG A 230 10.03 19.08 -4.37
N ASP A 231 11.09 19.32 -3.61
CA ASP A 231 11.49 20.65 -3.20
C ASP A 231 11.87 21.53 -4.41
N ALA A 232 12.57 20.95 -5.40
CA ALA A 232 12.93 21.62 -6.64
C ALA A 232 11.72 21.94 -7.54
N MET A 233 10.70 21.08 -7.56
CA MET A 233 9.44 21.34 -8.26
C MET A 233 8.72 22.57 -7.68
N PHE A 234 8.58 22.65 -6.37
CA PHE A 234 7.93 23.78 -5.72
C PHE A 234 8.71 25.08 -5.91
N GLU A 235 10.03 25.02 -5.92
CA GLU A 235 10.88 26.19 -6.23
C GLU A 235 10.70 26.63 -7.70
N TYR A 236 10.61 25.69 -8.64
CA TYR A 236 10.31 25.97 -10.04
C TYR A 236 8.95 26.65 -10.18
N LEU A 237 7.89 26.08 -9.59
CA LEU A 237 6.53 26.61 -9.65
C LEU A 237 6.42 27.99 -9.00
N ARG A 238 7.15 28.21 -7.90
CA ARG A 238 7.24 29.53 -7.24
C ARG A 238 7.80 30.60 -8.19
N VAL A 239 8.90 30.27 -8.87
CA VAL A 239 9.58 31.19 -9.80
C VAL A 239 8.73 31.43 -11.04
N GLU A 240 8.13 30.38 -11.61
CA GLU A 240 7.28 30.47 -12.80
C GLU A 240 6.05 31.38 -12.56
N ALA A 241 5.40 31.22 -11.41
CA ALA A 241 4.25 32.01 -11.02
C ALA A 241 4.61 33.39 -10.41
N THR A 242 5.89 33.72 -10.33
CA THR A 242 6.39 35.01 -9.75
C THR A 242 5.90 35.22 -8.30
N LEU A 243 5.83 34.14 -7.51
CA LEU A 243 5.41 34.19 -6.12
C LEU A 243 6.60 34.46 -5.20
N MET A 244 6.36 35.20 -4.10
CA MET A 244 7.37 35.35 -3.04
C MET A 244 7.64 34.01 -2.36
N GLU A 245 6.56 33.28 -1.99
CA GLU A 245 6.60 31.93 -1.47
C GLU A 245 5.52 31.07 -2.11
N PHE A 246 5.80 29.76 -2.28
CA PHE A 246 4.77 28.84 -2.77
C PHE A 246 3.76 28.56 -1.64
N PRO A 247 2.44 28.70 -1.87
CA PRO A 247 1.42 28.58 -0.85
C PRO A 247 1.48 27.22 -0.14
N VAL A 248 1.62 27.24 1.19
CA VAL A 248 1.77 26.00 1.99
C VAL A 248 0.57 25.07 1.84
N LYS A 249 -0.66 25.64 1.77
CA LYS A 249 -1.91 24.88 1.58
C LYS A 249 -1.91 24.10 0.27
N LEU A 250 -1.34 24.64 -0.81
CA LEU A 250 -1.28 24.01 -2.12
C LEU A 250 -0.17 22.97 -2.27
N ARG A 251 0.84 22.96 -1.38
CA ARG A 251 1.96 22.02 -1.49
C ARG A 251 1.53 20.55 -1.40
N SER A 252 0.56 20.26 -0.54
CA SER A 252 0.09 18.88 -0.36
C SER A 252 -0.70 18.41 -1.58
N ILE A 253 -1.68 19.19 -2.00
CA ILE A 253 -2.56 18.83 -3.11
C ILE A 253 -1.79 18.74 -4.44
N VAL A 254 -0.97 19.73 -4.78
CA VAL A 254 -0.17 19.73 -6.01
C VAL A 254 0.82 18.55 -6.04
N GLY A 255 1.47 18.28 -4.91
CA GLY A 255 2.37 17.14 -4.80
C GLY A 255 1.65 15.80 -4.98
N ASN A 256 0.45 15.65 -4.43
CA ASN A 256 -0.37 14.46 -4.59
C ASN A 256 -0.91 14.33 -6.03
N LEU A 257 -1.39 15.41 -6.62
CA LEU A 257 -1.86 15.44 -8.01
C LEU A 257 -0.77 14.97 -8.99
N VAL A 258 0.45 15.52 -8.87
CA VAL A 258 1.58 15.13 -9.72
C VAL A 258 1.95 13.65 -9.55
N SER A 259 1.95 13.14 -8.32
CA SER A 259 2.23 11.72 -8.03
C SER A 259 1.15 10.81 -8.61
N LEU A 260 -0.13 11.10 -8.35
CA LEU A 260 -1.27 10.33 -8.86
C LEU A 260 -1.36 10.36 -10.39
N ALA A 261 -1.10 11.52 -11.01
CA ALA A 261 -1.07 11.63 -12.47
C ALA A 261 0.00 10.73 -13.11
N LYS A 262 1.20 10.63 -12.50
CA LYS A 262 2.22 9.68 -12.94
C LYS A 262 1.74 8.24 -12.83
N GLN A 263 1.07 7.88 -11.74
CA GLN A 263 0.55 6.55 -11.49
C GLN A 263 -0.61 6.18 -12.43
N LYS A 264 -1.42 7.15 -12.82
CA LYS A 264 -2.45 7.01 -13.87
C LYS A 264 -1.86 7.06 -15.29
N GLY A 265 -0.56 7.31 -15.43
CA GLY A 265 0.16 7.25 -16.71
C GLY A 265 -0.12 8.44 -17.63
N VAL A 266 -0.19 9.65 -17.08
CA VAL A 266 -0.23 10.90 -17.86
C VAL A 266 0.90 10.95 -18.90
N PHE A 267 0.69 11.57 -20.05
CA PHE A 267 1.49 11.52 -21.30
C PHE A 267 1.50 10.15 -22.02
N LYS A 268 0.85 9.13 -21.47
CA LYS A 268 0.67 7.84 -22.15
C LYS A 268 -0.80 7.56 -22.44
N PHE A 269 -1.66 7.80 -21.48
CA PHE A 269 -3.10 7.51 -21.53
C PHE A 269 -3.95 8.76 -21.45
N HIS A 270 -3.40 9.85 -20.89
CA HIS A 270 -4.07 11.15 -20.69
C HIS A 270 -3.13 12.26 -21.13
N GLU A 271 -3.68 13.29 -21.73
CA GLU A 271 -2.94 14.51 -22.03
C GLU A 271 -2.75 15.34 -20.75
N PRO A 272 -1.57 15.96 -20.55
CA PRO A 272 -1.30 16.73 -19.34
C PRO A 272 -2.18 17.97 -19.18
N ASP A 273 -2.73 18.49 -20.28
CA ASP A 273 -3.60 19.67 -20.31
C ASP A 273 -5.10 19.34 -20.23
N ASP A 274 -5.45 18.06 -20.11
CA ASP A 274 -6.80 17.56 -19.94
C ASP A 274 -7.31 17.86 -18.52
N ARG A 275 -8.17 18.87 -18.37
CA ARG A 275 -8.67 19.31 -17.07
C ARG A 275 -9.63 18.31 -16.43
N GLU A 276 -10.43 17.60 -17.21
CA GLU A 276 -11.35 16.58 -16.73
C GLU A 276 -10.57 15.47 -15.99
N PHE A 277 -9.44 15.04 -16.56
CA PHE A 277 -8.53 14.09 -15.91
C PHE A 277 -8.04 14.55 -14.52
N TRP A 278 -7.74 15.85 -14.35
CA TRP A 278 -7.30 16.39 -13.05
C TRP A 278 -8.45 16.50 -12.06
N HIS A 279 -9.63 16.91 -12.51
CA HIS A 279 -10.84 16.93 -11.69
C HIS A 279 -11.23 15.53 -11.22
N ASP A 280 -11.16 14.51 -12.09
CA ASP A 280 -11.40 13.13 -11.75
C ASP A 280 -10.46 12.63 -10.64
N ILE A 281 -9.18 13.04 -10.68
CA ILE A 281 -8.22 12.69 -9.61
C ILE A 281 -8.62 13.37 -8.29
N ILE A 282 -8.98 14.64 -8.33
CA ILE A 282 -9.39 15.42 -7.15
C ILE A 282 -10.62 14.79 -6.52
N GLU A 283 -11.68 14.59 -7.30
CA GLU A 283 -12.94 14.02 -6.84
C GLU A 283 -12.75 12.60 -6.30
N HIS A 284 -12.02 11.74 -7.02
CA HIS A 284 -11.78 10.35 -6.61
C HIS A 284 -11.02 10.25 -5.29
N HIS A 285 -10.08 11.15 -5.04
CA HIS A 285 -9.21 11.10 -3.85
C HIS A 285 -9.58 12.15 -2.79
N ASN A 286 -10.70 12.87 -2.93
CA ASN A 286 -11.17 13.92 -2.03
C ASN A 286 -10.04 14.92 -1.69
N LEU A 287 -9.28 15.35 -2.70
CA LEU A 287 -8.11 16.22 -2.47
C LEU A 287 -8.48 17.68 -2.18
N ASP A 288 -9.72 18.04 -2.40
CA ASP A 288 -10.32 19.35 -2.15
C ASP A 288 -11.00 19.48 -0.77
N ASP A 289 -11.09 18.40 0.01
CA ASP A 289 -11.76 18.39 1.33
C ASP A 289 -11.25 19.50 2.30
N GLU A 290 -10.00 19.95 2.13
CA GLU A 290 -9.40 21.02 2.95
C GLU A 290 -9.40 22.39 2.24
N ILE A 291 -10.00 22.51 1.05
CA ILE A 291 -10.02 23.71 0.23
C ILE A 291 -11.46 24.20 0.06
N GLU A 292 -11.79 25.31 0.72
CA GLU A 292 -13.13 25.92 0.65
C GLU A 292 -13.35 26.74 -0.64
N ASP A 293 -12.27 27.21 -1.27
CA ASP A 293 -12.32 28.09 -2.44
C ASP A 293 -12.09 27.31 -3.75
N PRO A 294 -13.10 27.17 -4.62
CA PRO A 294 -12.93 26.50 -5.92
C PRO A 294 -11.83 27.11 -6.80
N ALA A 295 -11.53 28.41 -6.65
CA ALA A 295 -10.45 29.06 -7.38
C ALA A 295 -9.06 28.50 -6.98
N MET A 296 -8.89 28.08 -5.74
CA MET A 296 -7.66 27.43 -5.29
C MET A 296 -7.52 26.00 -5.85
N VAL A 297 -8.63 25.31 -6.12
CA VAL A 297 -8.61 23.99 -6.78
C VAL A 297 -8.12 24.16 -8.21
N GLU A 298 -8.66 25.11 -8.96
CA GLU A 298 -8.20 25.42 -10.31
C GLU A 298 -6.71 25.83 -10.33
N GLN A 299 -6.30 26.64 -9.37
CA GLN A 299 -4.89 27.01 -9.23
C GLN A 299 -3.99 25.80 -8.94
N ALA A 300 -4.46 24.85 -8.12
CA ALA A 300 -3.73 23.62 -7.85
C ALA A 300 -3.57 22.76 -9.12
N ILE A 301 -4.62 22.70 -9.97
CA ILE A 301 -4.56 22.01 -11.27
C ILE A 301 -3.54 22.67 -12.19
N GLU A 302 -3.54 23.99 -12.32
CA GLU A 302 -2.53 24.72 -13.12
C GLU A 302 -1.11 24.43 -12.66
N PHE A 303 -0.87 24.46 -11.36
CA PHE A 303 0.43 24.10 -10.79
C PHE A 303 0.77 22.63 -11.02
N ALA A 304 -0.20 21.73 -10.96
CA ALA A 304 0.03 20.31 -11.22
C ALA A 304 0.39 20.07 -12.70
N ILE A 305 -0.28 20.74 -13.64
CA ILE A 305 0.03 20.71 -15.07
C ILE A 305 1.45 21.21 -15.34
N SER A 306 1.82 22.35 -14.79
CA SER A 306 3.19 22.88 -14.91
C SER A 306 4.21 21.96 -14.23
N GLY A 307 3.87 21.46 -13.04
CA GLY A 307 4.72 20.56 -12.26
C GLY A 307 5.00 19.22 -12.95
N ILE A 308 3.99 18.61 -13.60
CA ILE A 308 4.17 17.34 -14.30
C ILE A 308 4.99 17.51 -15.59
N LYS A 309 4.80 18.61 -16.32
CA LYS A 309 5.62 18.95 -17.49
C LYS A 309 7.09 19.15 -17.09
N TRP A 310 7.34 19.95 -16.05
CA TRP A 310 8.66 20.12 -15.47
C TRP A 310 9.26 18.79 -14.98
N SER A 311 8.45 17.96 -14.31
CA SER A 311 8.90 16.67 -13.78
C SER A 311 9.42 15.75 -14.89
N LYS A 312 8.79 15.77 -16.08
CA LYS A 312 9.25 15.04 -17.27
C LYS A 312 10.58 15.57 -17.80
N GLU A 313 10.74 16.90 -17.85
CA GLU A 313 11.97 17.54 -18.37
C GLU A 313 13.19 17.29 -17.47
N ILE A 314 13.01 17.32 -16.14
CA ILE A 314 14.11 17.14 -15.19
C ILE A 314 14.46 15.67 -14.96
N ALA A 315 13.56 14.73 -15.28
CA ALA A 315 13.73 13.31 -15.02
C ALA A 315 15.05 12.70 -15.52
N PRO A 316 15.63 13.11 -16.68
CA PRO A 316 16.97 12.64 -17.09
C PRO A 316 18.09 12.92 -16.09
N LYS A 317 17.89 13.84 -15.14
CA LYS A 317 18.88 14.24 -14.14
C LYS A 317 18.48 13.90 -12.72
N LEU A 318 17.19 14.04 -12.41
CA LEU A 318 16.65 13.89 -11.05
C LEU A 318 15.28 13.23 -11.11
N MET A 319 15.15 12.07 -10.45
CA MET A 319 13.94 11.27 -10.40
C MET A 319 13.42 11.12 -8.98
N ASP A 320 12.11 10.94 -8.85
CA ASP A 320 11.44 10.39 -7.68
C ASP A 320 11.10 8.90 -7.87
N PHE A 321 10.35 8.31 -6.94
CA PHE A 321 9.99 6.91 -7.03
C PHE A 321 8.98 6.61 -8.15
N ASP A 322 8.02 7.50 -8.40
CA ASP A 322 7.01 7.31 -9.46
C ASP A 322 7.65 7.36 -10.84
N ASP A 323 8.68 8.19 -11.04
CA ASP A 323 9.41 8.28 -12.31
C ASP A 323 10.05 6.96 -12.73
N GLN A 324 10.43 6.12 -11.78
CA GLN A 324 11.05 4.82 -12.12
C GLN A 324 10.13 3.94 -12.97
N ILE A 325 8.80 4.08 -12.79
CA ILE A 325 7.79 3.34 -13.57
C ILE A 325 7.28 4.22 -14.72
N TRP A 326 6.98 5.47 -14.43
CA TRP A 326 6.36 6.39 -15.36
C TRP A 326 7.27 6.75 -16.57
N MET A 327 8.55 7.09 -16.33
CA MET A 327 9.45 7.46 -17.42
C MET A 327 9.65 6.36 -18.47
N PRO A 328 9.86 5.07 -18.11
CA PRO A 328 9.95 3.99 -19.08
C PRO A 328 8.73 3.85 -19.99
N ILE A 329 7.53 4.18 -19.51
CA ILE A 329 6.31 4.03 -20.33
C ILE A 329 6.04 5.23 -21.23
N ILE A 330 6.36 6.45 -20.80
CA ILE A 330 6.10 7.67 -21.60
C ILE A 330 7.19 8.00 -22.59
N THR A 331 8.43 7.55 -22.37
CA THR A 331 9.58 7.82 -23.25
C THR A 331 10.01 6.60 -24.07
N ASN A 332 9.22 5.55 -24.04
CA ASN A 332 9.46 4.29 -24.77
C ASN A 332 10.85 3.65 -24.52
N MET A 333 11.39 3.77 -23.31
CA MET A 333 12.65 3.11 -22.92
C MET A 333 12.59 1.60 -23.10
N GLN A 334 13.71 0.99 -23.45
CA GLN A 334 13.82 -0.47 -23.55
C GLN A 334 13.82 -1.09 -22.16
N VAL A 335 12.94 -2.06 -21.95
CA VAL A 335 12.90 -2.91 -20.75
C VAL A 335 13.14 -4.37 -21.16
N PRO A 336 13.71 -5.21 -20.27
CA PRO A 336 13.86 -6.63 -20.56
C PRO A 336 12.49 -7.27 -20.83
N LYS A 337 12.44 -8.17 -21.79
CA LYS A 337 11.27 -8.97 -22.13
C LYS A 337 11.44 -10.40 -21.66
N PHE A 338 10.35 -11.01 -21.23
CA PHE A 338 10.33 -12.34 -20.64
C PHE A 338 9.28 -13.21 -21.29
N ASP A 339 9.50 -14.52 -21.33
CA ASP A 339 8.52 -15.49 -21.80
C ASP A 339 7.34 -15.60 -20.83
N TRP A 340 7.61 -15.41 -19.52
CA TRP A 340 6.60 -15.37 -18.48
C TRP A 340 6.78 -14.14 -17.58
N VAL A 341 5.69 -13.43 -17.35
CA VAL A 341 5.62 -12.35 -16.36
C VAL A 341 4.64 -12.77 -15.26
N LEU A 342 5.11 -12.81 -14.03
CA LEU A 342 4.28 -13.14 -12.86
C LEU A 342 4.16 -11.89 -12.01
N VAL A 343 2.93 -11.55 -11.59
CA VAL A 343 2.66 -10.36 -10.78
C VAL A 343 1.99 -10.78 -9.50
N ASP A 344 2.71 -10.68 -8.38
CA ASP A 344 2.17 -10.91 -7.05
C ASP A 344 1.54 -9.61 -6.49
N GLU A 345 0.55 -9.73 -5.62
CA GLU A 345 -0.25 -8.64 -5.05
C GLU A 345 -0.87 -7.75 -6.15
N ALA A 346 -1.44 -8.38 -7.17
CA ALA A 346 -1.92 -7.70 -8.37
C ALA A 346 -3.07 -6.70 -8.13
N GLN A 347 -3.81 -6.83 -7.02
CA GLN A 347 -4.85 -5.87 -6.61
C GLN A 347 -4.30 -4.47 -6.29
N ASP A 348 -2.99 -4.34 -6.05
CA ASP A 348 -2.35 -3.04 -5.77
C ASP A 348 -1.73 -2.41 -7.05
N THR A 349 -2.15 -2.88 -8.23
CA THR A 349 -1.62 -2.42 -9.51
C THR A 349 -2.38 -1.19 -10.02
N ASN A 350 -1.64 -0.21 -10.56
CA ASN A 350 -2.17 0.99 -11.21
C ASN A 350 -1.86 1.01 -12.72
N ALA A 351 -2.38 2.00 -13.44
CA ALA A 351 -2.22 2.12 -14.89
C ALA A 351 -0.75 2.12 -15.36
N ALA A 352 0.14 2.81 -14.64
CA ALA A 352 1.56 2.86 -14.99
C ALA A 352 2.22 1.48 -14.83
N ARG A 353 1.90 0.72 -13.77
CA ARG A 353 2.42 -0.65 -13.57
C ARG A 353 1.88 -1.62 -14.62
N ARG A 354 0.59 -1.50 -15.01
CA ARG A 354 0.01 -2.30 -16.11
C ARG A 354 0.76 -2.04 -17.42
N ALA A 355 1.00 -0.77 -17.75
CA ALA A 355 1.75 -0.42 -18.95
C ALA A 355 3.18 -0.96 -18.93
N LEU A 356 3.86 -0.95 -17.78
CA LEU A 356 5.20 -1.52 -17.65
C LEU A 356 5.17 -3.04 -17.76
N ALA A 357 4.15 -3.72 -17.21
CA ALA A 357 3.97 -5.17 -17.37
C ALA A 357 3.82 -5.54 -18.86
N HIS A 358 3.01 -4.81 -19.62
CA HIS A 358 2.91 -4.98 -21.07
C HIS A 358 4.28 -4.82 -21.78
N LYS A 359 5.07 -3.82 -21.37
CA LYS A 359 6.41 -3.62 -21.98
C LYS A 359 7.39 -4.75 -21.69
N MET A 360 7.20 -5.49 -20.60
CA MET A 360 8.01 -6.64 -20.23
C MET A 360 7.64 -7.91 -21.02
N MET A 361 6.60 -7.87 -21.83
CA MET A 361 6.11 -8.97 -22.64
C MET A 361 6.53 -8.83 -24.10
N HIS A 362 6.70 -9.94 -24.78
CA HIS A 362 6.74 -10.07 -26.24
C HIS A 362 5.48 -10.81 -26.74
N GLU A 363 5.28 -10.95 -28.02
CA GLU A 363 4.04 -11.51 -28.62
C GLU A 363 3.68 -12.92 -28.13
N ARG A 364 4.68 -13.72 -27.74
CA ARG A 364 4.48 -15.09 -27.25
C ARG A 364 4.50 -15.19 -25.72
N SER A 365 4.66 -14.09 -25.03
CA SER A 365 4.71 -14.09 -23.56
C SER A 365 3.36 -14.45 -22.95
N ARG A 366 3.42 -15.08 -21.79
CA ARG A 366 2.26 -15.31 -20.93
C ARG A 366 2.41 -14.52 -19.63
N ILE A 367 1.30 -14.02 -19.12
CA ILE A 367 1.29 -13.33 -17.82
C ILE A 367 0.34 -14.04 -16.86
N VAL A 368 0.77 -14.11 -15.59
CA VAL A 368 -0.03 -14.62 -14.48
C VAL A 368 -0.09 -13.55 -13.41
N PHE A 369 -1.27 -13.06 -13.14
CA PHE A 369 -1.54 -12.20 -11.99
C PHE A 369 -2.02 -13.04 -10.82
N VAL A 370 -1.57 -12.72 -9.61
CA VAL A 370 -2.12 -13.31 -8.38
C VAL A 370 -2.46 -12.19 -7.43
N GLY A 371 -3.66 -12.22 -6.89
CA GLY A 371 -4.12 -11.17 -6.00
C GLY A 371 -5.36 -11.57 -5.21
N ASP A 372 -5.69 -10.74 -4.23
CA ASP A 372 -6.88 -10.84 -3.40
C ASP A 372 -7.66 -9.52 -3.48
N ARG A 373 -8.80 -9.51 -4.14
CA ARG A 373 -9.68 -8.34 -4.25
C ARG A 373 -9.98 -7.73 -2.88
N ASN A 374 -10.16 -8.59 -1.89
CA ASN A 374 -10.52 -8.18 -0.54
C ASN A 374 -9.30 -7.77 0.33
N GLN A 375 -8.10 -7.76 -0.26
CA GLN A 375 -6.90 -7.17 0.33
C GLN A 375 -6.43 -5.90 -0.40
N ALA A 376 -7.25 -5.32 -1.28
CA ALA A 376 -7.01 -4.01 -1.88
C ALA A 376 -7.27 -2.91 -0.84
N ILE A 377 -6.19 -2.39 -0.22
CA ILE A 377 -6.25 -1.38 0.85
C ILE A 377 -5.34 -0.17 0.57
N TYR A 378 -4.80 -0.05 -0.64
CA TYR A 378 -3.89 1.03 -1.04
C TYR A 378 -4.48 1.97 -2.11
N GLY A 379 -5.82 2.10 -2.17
CA GLY A 379 -6.49 3.03 -3.07
C GLY A 379 -6.02 4.48 -2.89
N PHE A 380 -5.77 4.91 -1.65
CA PHE A 380 -5.19 6.22 -1.33
C PHE A 380 -3.78 6.45 -1.89
N CYS A 381 -3.07 5.40 -2.29
CA CYS A 381 -1.77 5.46 -2.97
C CYS A 381 -1.89 5.32 -4.50
N GLY A 382 -3.08 5.50 -5.07
CA GLY A 382 -3.32 5.45 -6.51
C GLY A 382 -3.48 4.04 -7.10
N ALA A 383 -3.68 3.01 -6.28
CA ALA A 383 -4.16 1.72 -6.78
C ALA A 383 -5.60 1.86 -7.29
N ASP A 384 -5.90 1.28 -8.44
CA ASP A 384 -7.25 1.33 -9.00
C ASP A 384 -8.20 0.49 -8.12
N SER A 385 -9.39 1.00 -7.79
CA SER A 385 -10.40 0.29 -6.99
C SER A 385 -10.86 -1.02 -7.64
N ASP A 386 -10.90 -1.03 -8.95
CA ASP A 386 -11.29 -2.13 -9.83
C ASP A 386 -10.08 -2.76 -10.58
N ALA A 387 -8.87 -2.64 -10.00
CA ALA A 387 -7.61 -3.09 -10.60
C ALA A 387 -7.71 -4.51 -11.18
N ILE A 388 -8.37 -5.44 -10.49
CA ILE A 388 -8.48 -6.83 -10.92
C ILE A 388 -9.34 -6.95 -12.19
N ASP A 389 -10.48 -6.25 -12.23
CA ASP A 389 -11.39 -6.33 -13.39
C ASP A 389 -10.74 -5.69 -14.63
N ILE A 390 -9.99 -4.59 -14.42
CA ILE A 390 -9.19 -3.97 -15.48
C ILE A 390 -8.09 -4.92 -15.96
N LEU A 391 -7.32 -5.56 -15.05
CA LEU A 391 -6.29 -6.52 -15.43
C LEU A 391 -6.84 -7.71 -16.20
N MET A 392 -7.96 -8.28 -15.74
CA MET A 392 -8.59 -9.39 -16.43
C MET A 392 -9.02 -9.03 -17.86
N LYS A 393 -9.54 -7.82 -18.05
CA LYS A 393 -9.94 -7.30 -19.36
C LYS A 393 -8.75 -6.98 -20.25
N ASP A 394 -7.78 -6.17 -19.73
CA ASP A 394 -6.64 -5.66 -20.51
C ASP A 394 -5.74 -6.80 -21.02
N PHE A 395 -5.58 -7.85 -20.22
CA PHE A 395 -4.72 -8.98 -20.56
C PHE A 395 -5.51 -10.23 -21.01
N ASN A 396 -6.83 -10.13 -21.15
CA ASN A 396 -7.71 -11.27 -21.51
C ASN A 396 -7.40 -12.50 -20.65
N CYS A 397 -7.46 -12.36 -19.33
CA CYS A 397 -7.11 -13.41 -18.39
C CYS A 397 -8.29 -14.36 -18.13
N ILE A 398 -8.00 -15.65 -17.98
CA ILE A 398 -8.91 -16.59 -17.33
C ILE A 398 -8.78 -16.47 -15.80
N ALA A 399 -9.87 -16.72 -15.07
CA ALA A 399 -9.86 -16.74 -13.60
C ALA A 399 -9.56 -18.14 -13.07
N LEU A 400 -8.62 -18.24 -12.14
CA LEU A 400 -8.27 -19.46 -11.40
C LEU A 400 -8.41 -19.20 -9.90
N PRO A 401 -9.18 -19.99 -9.12
CA PRO A 401 -9.41 -19.72 -7.71
C PRO A 401 -8.36 -20.35 -6.81
N LEU A 402 -7.99 -19.63 -5.71
CA LEU A 402 -7.30 -20.15 -4.54
C LEU A 402 -8.04 -19.69 -3.27
N ASN A 403 -9.11 -20.36 -2.89
CA ASN A 403 -9.99 -19.95 -1.79
C ASN A 403 -9.78 -20.68 -0.46
N VAL A 404 -8.82 -21.63 -0.40
CA VAL A 404 -8.48 -22.33 0.84
C VAL A 404 -7.34 -21.61 1.56
N THR A 405 -7.56 -21.19 2.80
CA THR A 405 -6.52 -20.59 3.65
C THR A 405 -5.81 -21.64 4.48
N TYR A 406 -4.46 -21.62 4.46
CA TYR A 406 -3.58 -22.46 5.28
C TYR A 406 -3.06 -21.73 6.51
N ARG A 407 -3.41 -20.45 6.67
CA ARG A 407 -2.97 -19.60 7.77
C ARG A 407 -3.95 -19.61 8.93
N CYS A 408 -5.21 -19.32 8.62
CA CYS A 408 -6.20 -19.00 9.64
C CYS A 408 -6.87 -20.26 10.18
N PRO A 409 -7.07 -20.37 11.51
CA PRO A 409 -7.82 -21.45 12.11
C PRO A 409 -9.32 -21.30 11.82
N GLN A 410 -10.08 -22.36 12.02
CA GLN A 410 -11.50 -22.42 11.66
C GLN A 410 -12.35 -21.28 12.29
N ALA A 411 -12.09 -20.92 13.56
CA ALA A 411 -12.82 -19.84 14.23
C ALA A 411 -12.58 -18.47 13.56
N VAL A 412 -11.32 -18.19 13.19
CA VAL A 412 -10.95 -16.95 12.50
C VAL A 412 -11.52 -16.92 11.08
N VAL A 413 -11.55 -18.07 10.39
CA VAL A 413 -12.18 -18.15 9.05
C VAL A 413 -13.68 -17.86 9.14
N ARG A 414 -14.41 -18.41 10.13
CA ARG A 414 -15.82 -18.08 10.33
C ARG A 414 -16.04 -16.58 10.55
N GLU A 415 -15.13 -15.91 11.26
CA GLU A 415 -15.19 -14.46 11.43
C GLU A 415 -14.93 -13.72 10.11
N ALA A 416 -13.90 -14.13 9.36
CA ALA A 416 -13.56 -13.56 8.06
C ALA A 416 -14.68 -13.75 7.02
N GLN A 417 -15.44 -14.86 7.10
CA GLN A 417 -16.56 -15.14 6.19
C GLN A 417 -17.71 -14.15 6.29
N LYS A 418 -17.79 -13.34 7.36
CA LYS A 418 -18.75 -12.23 7.45
C LYS A 418 -18.48 -11.16 6.39
N TYR A 419 -17.24 -11.04 5.95
CA TYR A 419 -16.76 -10.07 4.96
C TYR A 419 -16.48 -10.72 3.60
N VAL A 420 -15.88 -11.90 3.59
CA VAL A 420 -15.48 -12.65 2.38
C VAL A 420 -16.03 -14.07 2.47
N SER A 421 -17.22 -14.28 1.91
CA SER A 421 -18.00 -15.51 2.11
C SER A 421 -17.37 -16.77 1.50
N HIS A 422 -16.44 -16.63 0.54
CA HIS A 422 -15.84 -17.74 -0.20
C HIS A 422 -14.49 -18.22 0.37
N ILE A 423 -13.95 -17.60 1.42
CA ILE A 423 -12.77 -18.12 2.11
C ILE A 423 -13.12 -19.41 2.86
N VAL A 424 -12.28 -20.41 2.72
CA VAL A 424 -12.48 -21.74 3.34
C VAL A 424 -11.24 -22.09 4.15
N ALA A 425 -11.43 -22.62 5.35
CA ALA A 425 -10.34 -23.14 6.14
C ALA A 425 -9.82 -24.45 5.53
N TRP A 426 -8.52 -24.69 5.60
CA TRP A 426 -7.95 -25.99 5.28
C TRP A 426 -8.56 -27.09 6.17
N ASP A 427 -8.80 -28.29 5.64
CA ASP A 427 -9.50 -29.37 6.34
C ASP A 427 -8.83 -29.77 7.66
N GLN A 428 -7.49 -29.64 7.76
CA GLN A 428 -6.72 -29.90 8.97
C GLN A 428 -6.42 -28.63 9.78
N ALA A 429 -7.11 -27.50 9.48
CA ALA A 429 -6.90 -26.27 10.24
C ALA A 429 -7.33 -26.44 11.69
N ALA A 430 -6.54 -25.92 12.62
CA ALA A 430 -6.86 -25.91 14.05
C ALA A 430 -8.20 -25.20 14.28
N ILE A 431 -8.88 -25.49 15.40
CA ILE A 431 -10.13 -24.82 15.76
C ILE A 431 -9.88 -23.34 16.00
N GLY A 432 -8.82 -22.99 16.76
CA GLY A 432 -8.50 -21.62 17.13
C GLY A 432 -9.56 -20.96 18.01
N SER A 433 -9.42 -19.66 18.24
CA SER A 433 -10.40 -18.91 19.03
C SER A 433 -10.58 -17.48 18.52
N VAL A 434 -11.78 -16.94 18.72
CA VAL A 434 -12.13 -15.53 18.55
C VAL A 434 -12.80 -15.05 19.82
N ALA A 435 -12.30 -13.96 20.40
CA ALA A 435 -12.80 -13.36 21.63
C ALA A 435 -13.06 -11.85 21.45
N SER A 436 -13.86 -11.28 22.32
CA SER A 436 -14.02 -9.83 22.47
C SER A 436 -13.82 -9.48 23.93
N VAL A 437 -13.06 -8.43 24.21
CA VAL A 437 -12.73 -7.97 25.55
C VAL A 437 -12.99 -6.46 25.65
N ASN A 438 -13.53 -6.02 26.77
CA ASN A 438 -13.67 -4.61 27.07
C ASN A 438 -12.34 -4.00 27.57
N ALA A 439 -12.30 -2.68 27.74
CA ALA A 439 -11.09 -1.98 28.17
C ALA A 439 -10.59 -2.44 29.54
N THR A 440 -11.48 -2.69 30.50
CA THR A 440 -11.09 -3.15 31.85
C THR A 440 -10.48 -4.55 31.79
N GLU A 441 -11.16 -5.48 31.12
CA GLU A 441 -10.68 -6.85 30.94
C GLU A 441 -9.33 -6.90 30.21
N PHE A 442 -9.11 -6.03 29.21
CA PHE A 442 -7.83 -5.93 28.53
C PHE A 442 -6.70 -5.60 29.52
N TRP A 443 -6.89 -4.59 30.36
CA TRP A 443 -5.85 -4.15 31.31
C TRP A 443 -5.63 -5.16 32.45
N ASP A 444 -6.69 -5.80 32.94
CA ASP A 444 -6.63 -6.68 34.10
C ASP A 444 -6.13 -8.08 33.73
N ASN A 445 -6.53 -8.60 32.56
CA ASN A 445 -6.32 -10.00 32.22
C ASN A 445 -5.48 -10.24 30.97
N GLU A 446 -5.55 -9.37 29.95
CA GLU A 446 -4.90 -9.63 28.65
C GLU A 446 -3.48 -9.09 28.59
N VAL A 447 -3.19 -7.95 29.22
CA VAL A 447 -1.84 -7.37 29.21
C VAL A 447 -0.78 -8.35 29.72
N ALA A 448 -1.10 -9.13 30.75
CA ALA A 448 -0.18 -10.14 31.29
C ALA A 448 0.07 -11.31 30.31
N LYS A 449 -0.79 -11.49 29.32
CA LYS A 449 -0.69 -12.54 28.29
C LYS A 449 -0.02 -12.05 27.00
N LEU A 450 0.44 -10.79 26.95
CA LEU A 450 1.12 -10.26 25.76
C LEU A 450 2.54 -10.81 25.67
N TYR A 451 2.80 -11.54 24.59
CA TYR A 451 4.08 -12.17 24.27
C TYR A 451 4.66 -11.61 22.97
N PRO A 452 5.92 -11.90 22.64
CA PRO A 452 6.54 -11.47 21.38
C PRO A 452 5.81 -11.92 20.11
N GLU A 453 5.05 -13.01 20.18
CA GLU A 453 4.24 -13.55 19.08
C GLU A 453 2.90 -12.84 18.93
N CYS A 454 2.61 -11.82 19.79
CA CYS A 454 1.41 -11.01 19.73
C CYS A 454 1.60 -9.79 18.85
N ALA A 455 0.54 -9.45 18.12
CA ALA A 455 0.40 -8.13 17.50
C ALA A 455 -0.87 -7.43 17.95
N ILE A 456 -0.78 -6.13 18.18
CA ILE A 456 -1.94 -5.27 18.41
C ILE A 456 -2.09 -4.38 17.18
N LEU A 457 -3.18 -4.58 16.46
CA LEU A 457 -3.48 -3.90 15.21
C LEU A 457 -4.55 -2.81 15.44
N CYS A 458 -4.36 -1.65 14.83
CA CYS A 458 -5.35 -0.59 14.85
C CYS A 458 -5.46 0.06 13.47
N ARG A 459 -6.61 0.65 13.17
CA ARG A 459 -6.80 1.47 11.95
C ARG A 459 -5.90 2.70 11.96
N ASN A 460 -5.74 3.32 13.12
CA ASN A 460 -5.05 4.59 13.30
C ASN A 460 -3.73 4.42 14.08
N THR A 461 -2.77 5.32 13.82
CA THR A 461 -1.46 5.29 14.50
C THR A 461 -1.54 5.88 15.92
N LYS A 462 -2.37 6.91 16.15
CA LYS A 462 -2.44 7.63 17.44
C LYS A 462 -2.76 6.69 18.61
N PRO A 463 -3.81 5.84 18.54
CA PRO A 463 -4.11 4.90 19.63
C PRO A 463 -2.99 3.91 19.93
N LEU A 464 -2.25 3.48 18.91
CA LEU A 464 -1.11 2.57 19.08
C LEU A 464 0.04 3.23 19.84
N VAL A 465 0.30 4.52 19.56
CA VAL A 465 1.34 5.26 20.27
C VAL A 465 0.96 5.47 21.73
N ALA A 466 -0.29 5.86 22.01
CA ALA A 466 -0.78 6.00 23.38
C ALA A 466 -0.69 4.67 24.14
N LEU A 467 -1.14 3.57 23.51
CA LEU A 467 -1.02 2.25 24.10
C LEU A 467 0.43 1.83 24.35
N ALA A 468 1.37 2.15 23.44
CA ALA A 468 2.77 1.83 23.62
C ALA A 468 3.33 2.45 24.90
N PHE A 469 3.02 3.73 25.17
CA PHE A 469 3.44 4.38 26.38
C PHE A 469 2.85 3.73 27.64
N GLN A 470 1.57 3.36 27.61
CA GLN A 470 0.93 2.68 28.73
C GLN A 470 1.51 1.27 28.98
N LEU A 471 1.86 0.51 27.94
CA LEU A 471 2.52 -0.79 28.05
C LEU A 471 3.94 -0.65 28.62
N ILE A 472 4.71 0.34 28.18
CA ILE A 472 6.06 0.62 28.69
C ILE A 472 6.00 0.95 30.20
N ARG A 473 5.03 1.75 30.63
CA ARG A 473 4.78 2.05 32.06
C ARG A 473 4.54 0.78 32.90
N ARG A 474 4.01 -0.27 32.28
CA ARG A 474 3.76 -1.59 32.91
C ARG A 474 4.90 -2.59 32.66
N ASN A 475 6.08 -2.13 32.22
CA ASN A 475 7.24 -2.96 31.86
C ASN A 475 6.96 -4.00 30.76
N VAL A 476 5.98 -3.76 29.88
CA VAL A 476 5.75 -4.57 28.70
C VAL A 476 6.52 -4.00 27.53
N ALA A 477 7.53 -4.74 27.07
CA ALA A 477 8.34 -4.33 25.91
C ALA A 477 7.50 -4.37 24.64
N CYS A 478 7.40 -3.27 23.93
CA CYS A 478 6.66 -3.16 22.68
C CYS A 478 7.34 -2.20 21.69
N HIS A 479 7.02 -2.33 20.41
CA HIS A 479 7.43 -1.37 19.40
C HIS A 479 6.27 -1.03 18.47
N VAL A 480 6.22 0.24 18.01
CA VAL A 480 5.24 0.70 17.03
C VAL A 480 5.88 0.72 15.66
N GLU A 481 5.37 -0.06 14.74
CA GLU A 481 5.91 -0.15 13.39
C GLU A 481 5.88 1.19 12.64
N GLY A 482 7.05 1.53 12.04
CA GLY A 482 7.24 2.75 11.28
C GLY A 482 7.39 4.02 12.11
N ARG A 483 7.47 3.91 13.42
CA ARG A 483 7.90 4.99 14.31
C ARG A 483 8.96 4.46 15.24
N ASP A 484 10.11 5.08 15.18
CA ASP A 484 11.16 4.84 16.15
C ASP A 484 10.90 5.70 17.40
N ILE A 485 10.05 5.16 18.28
CA ILE A 485 9.71 5.83 19.55
C ILE A 485 10.96 5.94 20.43
N GLY A 486 11.74 4.86 20.51
CA GLY A 486 12.97 4.85 21.29
C GLY A 486 13.95 5.91 20.84
N GLN A 487 14.21 6.03 19.53
CA GLN A 487 15.06 7.11 19.01
C GLN A 487 14.46 8.51 19.21
N GLY A 488 13.15 8.64 19.17
CA GLY A 488 12.46 9.89 19.47
C GLY A 488 12.66 10.33 20.92
N LEU A 489 12.58 9.39 21.85
CA LEU A 489 12.85 9.61 23.28
C LEU A 489 14.34 9.93 23.51
N LEU A 490 15.26 9.13 22.96
CA LEU A 490 16.71 9.37 23.05
C LEU A 490 17.12 10.75 22.53
N LYS A 491 16.61 11.17 21.39
CA LYS A 491 16.86 12.52 20.85
C LYS A 491 16.41 13.62 21.79
N LEU A 492 15.30 13.41 22.50
CA LEU A 492 14.79 14.38 23.44
C LEU A 492 15.66 14.44 24.71
N THR A 493 16.13 13.28 25.22
CA THR A 493 17.05 13.25 26.38
C THR A 493 18.42 13.90 26.08
N GLN A 494 18.90 13.79 24.85
CA GLN A 494 20.19 14.33 24.41
C GLN A 494 20.15 15.80 23.97
N ARG A 495 18.96 16.41 23.97
CA ARG A 495 18.75 17.75 23.39
C ARG A 495 19.56 18.84 24.08
N TRP A 496 19.65 18.78 25.40
CA TRP A 496 20.28 19.83 26.21
C TRP A 496 21.72 19.51 26.68
N LYS A 497 22.21 18.28 26.37
CA LYS A 497 23.57 17.83 26.76
C LYS A 497 23.81 17.82 28.26
N VAL A 498 22.78 17.65 29.07
CA VAL A 498 22.87 17.52 30.54
C VAL A 498 23.26 16.10 30.91
N THR A 499 23.85 15.90 32.09
CA THR A 499 24.33 14.60 32.60
C THR A 499 23.46 14.04 33.71
N GLU A 500 22.91 14.93 34.55
CA GLU A 500 22.11 14.57 35.71
C GLU A 500 20.62 14.50 35.38
N ILE A 501 19.91 13.56 36.01
CA ILE A 501 18.47 13.35 35.75
C ILE A 501 17.66 14.54 36.27
N GLY A 502 18.00 15.15 37.40
CA GLY A 502 17.29 16.32 37.92
C GLY A 502 17.33 17.49 36.95
N GLU A 503 18.52 17.81 36.42
CA GLU A 503 18.65 18.88 35.41
C GLU A 503 17.87 18.58 34.13
N LEU A 504 17.84 17.30 33.70
CA LEU A 504 17.04 16.89 32.53
C LEU A 504 15.53 17.05 32.80
N HIS A 505 15.07 16.71 34.00
CA HIS A 505 13.70 16.88 34.43
C HIS A 505 13.24 18.34 34.28
N ASP A 506 14.00 19.26 34.86
CA ASP A 506 13.70 20.71 34.83
C ASP A 506 13.66 21.24 33.38
N LYS A 507 14.59 20.78 32.53
CA LYS A 507 14.61 21.16 31.10
C LYS A 507 13.45 20.60 30.31
N LEU A 508 12.97 19.43 30.67
CA LEU A 508 11.78 18.82 30.02
C LEU A 508 10.50 19.53 30.44
N GLU A 509 10.42 19.98 31.70
CA GLU A 509 9.27 20.74 32.20
C GLU A 509 9.17 22.10 31.52
N GLU A 510 10.25 22.89 31.49
CA GLU A 510 10.34 24.15 30.73
C GLU A 510 9.98 23.98 29.25
N TYR A 511 10.45 22.88 28.66
CA TYR A 511 10.17 22.55 27.25
C TYR A 511 8.71 22.22 27.02
N LEU A 512 8.12 21.39 27.89
CA LEU A 512 6.72 20.99 27.81
C LEU A 512 5.80 22.21 27.90
N GLU A 513 5.98 23.05 28.91
CA GLU A 513 5.16 24.26 29.11
C GLU A 513 5.23 25.19 27.89
N ARG A 514 6.44 25.50 27.44
CA ARG A 514 6.65 26.41 26.32
C ARG A 514 6.08 25.90 25.00
N GLU A 515 6.33 24.65 24.66
CA GLU A 515 5.89 24.11 23.37
C GLU A 515 4.38 23.80 23.40
N ARG A 516 3.84 23.40 24.56
CA ARG A 516 2.41 23.19 24.75
C ARG A 516 1.63 24.50 24.56
N ALA A 517 2.07 25.59 25.19
CA ALA A 517 1.46 26.91 25.00
C ALA A 517 1.41 27.33 23.51
N LYS A 518 2.47 27.05 22.74
CA LYS A 518 2.50 27.33 21.30
C LYS A 518 1.50 26.46 20.50
N LEU A 519 1.39 25.16 20.86
CA LEU A 519 0.50 24.22 20.19
C LEU A 519 -0.98 24.53 20.50
N ASP A 520 -1.26 24.93 21.75
CA ASP A 520 -2.60 25.29 22.19
C ASP A 520 -3.07 26.61 21.54
N LEU A 521 -2.19 27.62 21.44
CA LEU A 521 -2.43 28.85 20.65
C LEU A 521 -2.71 28.54 19.17
N ALA A 522 -2.01 27.54 18.61
CA ALA A 522 -2.20 27.08 17.23
C ALA A 522 -3.40 26.11 17.06
N ARG A 523 -4.20 25.87 18.10
CA ARG A 523 -5.32 24.90 18.14
C ARG A 523 -4.94 23.48 17.69
N LYS A 524 -3.71 23.06 18.00
CA LYS A 524 -3.15 21.75 17.63
C LYS A 524 -3.24 20.75 18.80
N GLU A 525 -4.42 20.56 19.35
CA GLU A 525 -4.67 19.73 20.53
C GLU A 525 -4.06 18.33 20.46
N ALA A 526 -4.18 17.66 19.30
CA ALA A 526 -3.59 16.34 19.12
C ALA A 526 -2.05 16.32 19.20
N GLN A 527 -1.38 17.41 18.79
CA GLN A 527 0.07 17.53 18.89
C GLN A 527 0.49 17.90 20.31
N SER A 528 -0.29 18.72 21.00
CA SER A 528 -0.14 19.08 22.41
C SER A 528 -0.21 17.81 23.29
N ALA A 529 -1.25 17.00 23.14
CA ALA A 529 -1.41 15.73 23.85
C ALA A 529 -0.24 14.75 23.55
N ALA A 530 0.18 14.61 22.28
CA ALA A 530 1.29 13.72 21.93
C ALA A 530 2.65 14.20 22.49
N LEU A 531 2.84 15.50 22.68
CA LEU A 531 4.02 16.05 23.33
C LEU A 531 4.01 15.72 24.83
N GLN A 532 2.86 15.92 25.49
CA GLN A 532 2.67 15.59 26.89
C GLN A 532 2.95 14.10 27.16
N ASP A 533 2.31 13.19 26.40
CA ASP A 533 2.53 11.74 26.51
C ASP A 533 4.03 11.37 26.43
N ARG A 534 4.76 12.03 25.52
CA ARG A 534 6.19 11.77 25.33
C ARG A 534 7.02 12.19 26.53
N VAL A 535 6.75 13.37 27.10
CA VAL A 535 7.49 13.89 28.25
C VAL A 535 7.14 13.08 29.51
N GLU A 536 5.86 12.80 29.76
CA GLU A 536 5.43 11.97 30.88
C GLU A 536 6.04 10.56 30.83
N THR A 537 6.19 9.98 29.63
CA THR A 537 6.89 8.70 29.46
C THR A 537 8.34 8.80 29.90
N LEU A 538 9.02 9.90 29.57
CA LEU A 538 10.40 10.12 30.03
C LEU A 538 10.47 10.22 31.55
N TYR A 539 9.55 10.92 32.21
CA TYR A 539 9.52 11.01 33.68
C TYR A 539 9.44 9.64 34.33
N ILE A 540 8.62 8.74 33.80
CA ILE A 540 8.49 7.38 34.33
C ILE A 540 9.77 6.55 34.04
N LEU A 541 10.35 6.70 32.86
CA LEU A 541 11.60 6.00 32.54
C LEU A 541 12.78 6.52 33.34
N MET A 542 12.75 7.76 33.86
CA MET A 542 13.73 8.33 34.76
C MET A 542 13.74 7.69 36.14
N GLU A 543 12.62 7.10 36.58
CA GLU A 543 12.57 6.44 37.88
C GLU A 543 13.68 5.39 38.03
N GLY A 544 14.45 5.52 39.13
CA GLY A 544 15.60 4.67 39.40
C GLY A 544 16.87 4.99 38.61
N CYS A 545 16.87 6.07 37.79
CA CYS A 545 18.07 6.58 37.13
C CYS A 545 18.61 7.81 37.87
N THR A 546 19.93 7.93 37.97
CA THR A 546 20.61 9.11 38.49
C THR A 546 21.25 9.93 37.39
N THR A 547 21.58 9.31 36.25
CA THR A 547 22.21 9.97 35.11
C THR A 547 21.44 9.76 33.81
N VAL A 548 21.59 10.71 32.89
CA VAL A 548 21.02 10.64 31.54
C VAL A 548 21.56 9.42 30.75
N SER A 549 22.79 9.00 31.03
CA SER A 549 23.37 7.80 30.43
C SER A 549 22.65 6.52 30.84
N GLN A 550 22.27 6.41 32.14
CA GLN A 550 21.47 5.29 32.63
C GLN A 550 20.06 5.27 31.98
N LEU A 551 19.43 6.42 31.85
CA LEU A 551 18.15 6.58 31.16
C LEU A 551 18.27 6.18 29.68
N ALA A 552 19.32 6.64 28.99
CA ALA A 552 19.55 6.27 27.60
C ALA A 552 19.76 4.76 27.42
N ALA A 553 20.51 4.11 28.33
CA ALA A 553 20.68 2.65 28.32
C ALA A 553 19.36 1.92 28.61
N LYS A 554 18.52 2.44 29.52
CA LYS A 554 17.19 1.88 29.82
C LYS A 554 16.28 1.97 28.59
N ILE A 555 16.25 3.11 27.89
CA ILE A 555 15.51 3.29 26.65
C ILE A 555 16.05 2.34 25.57
N ASP A 556 17.35 2.30 25.35
CA ASP A 556 17.97 1.42 24.37
C ASP A 556 17.61 -0.06 24.61
N ASN A 557 17.65 -0.53 25.86
CA ASN A 557 17.31 -1.90 26.20
C ASN A 557 15.83 -2.24 25.96
N LEU A 558 14.92 -1.28 26.16
CA LEU A 558 13.49 -1.45 25.89
C LEU A 558 13.17 -1.52 24.39
N PHE A 559 13.95 -0.81 23.57
CA PHE A 559 13.65 -0.64 22.14
C PHE A 559 14.68 -1.28 21.21
N LYS A 560 15.74 -1.92 21.73
CA LYS A 560 16.74 -2.60 20.89
C LYS A 560 16.11 -3.76 20.14
N ASP A 561 15.99 -3.62 18.83
CA ASP A 561 15.92 -4.76 17.91
C ASP A 561 17.26 -5.48 17.95
N THR A 562 17.36 -6.52 18.75
CA THR A 562 18.51 -7.40 18.69
C THR A 562 18.36 -8.23 17.43
N GLU A 563 19.05 -7.83 16.35
CA GLU A 563 19.28 -8.70 15.18
C GLU A 563 19.87 -10.01 15.68
N GLY A 564 19.08 -11.10 15.60
CA GLY A 564 19.52 -12.45 15.95
C GLY A 564 19.03 -13.03 17.28
N SER A 565 18.42 -12.27 18.19
CA SER A 565 17.67 -12.82 19.33
C SER A 565 16.17 -12.77 19.03
N GLN A 566 15.43 -13.81 19.40
CA GLN A 566 13.96 -13.85 19.28
C GLN A 566 13.38 -12.52 19.75
N LYS A 567 12.63 -11.85 18.88
CA LYS A 567 11.96 -10.57 19.19
C LYS A 567 11.18 -10.72 20.48
N ARG A 568 11.63 -10.07 21.55
CA ARG A 568 10.99 -10.10 22.88
C ARG A 568 10.00 -8.94 23.05
N THR A 569 9.43 -8.42 21.96
CA THR A 569 8.59 -7.23 22.00
C THR A 569 7.26 -7.45 21.30
N VAL A 570 6.18 -6.99 21.93
CA VAL A 570 4.84 -6.95 21.32
C VAL A 570 4.86 -6.01 20.14
N THR A 571 4.32 -6.44 19.00
CA THR A 571 4.23 -5.60 17.80
C THR A 571 2.95 -4.75 17.82
N LEU A 572 3.10 -3.44 17.76
CA LEU A 572 2.00 -2.49 17.57
C LEU A 572 2.04 -1.98 16.13
N SER A 573 1.00 -2.24 15.34
CA SER A 573 1.03 -1.93 13.90
C SER A 573 -0.31 -1.40 13.40
N THR A 574 -0.28 -0.49 12.42
CA THR A 574 -1.51 -0.22 11.69
C THR A 574 -1.83 -1.40 10.78
N VAL A 575 -3.13 -1.63 10.50
CA VAL A 575 -3.55 -2.72 9.61
C VAL A 575 -2.88 -2.62 8.24
N HIS A 576 -2.68 -1.40 7.72
CA HIS A 576 -1.97 -1.18 6.45
C HIS A 576 -0.53 -1.72 6.46
N LYS A 577 0.20 -1.53 7.54
CA LYS A 577 1.57 -2.05 7.68
C LYS A 577 1.63 -3.54 8.02
N ALA A 578 0.56 -4.05 8.63
CA ALA A 578 0.39 -5.47 8.94
C ALA A 578 0.09 -6.32 7.70
N LYS A 579 -0.30 -5.71 6.56
CA LYS A 579 -0.52 -6.44 5.30
C LYS A 579 0.75 -7.20 4.90
N GLY A 580 0.60 -8.46 4.54
CA GLY A 580 1.73 -9.37 4.21
C GLY A 580 2.42 -10.01 5.41
N ARG A 581 2.00 -9.69 6.65
CA ARG A 581 2.54 -10.29 7.89
C ARG A 581 1.48 -11.13 8.60
N GLU A 582 1.91 -11.88 9.63
CA GLU A 582 1.04 -12.76 10.41
C GLU A 582 1.64 -12.98 11.80
N TRP A 583 0.79 -13.25 12.78
CA TRP A 583 1.16 -13.49 14.17
C TRP A 583 0.27 -14.56 14.78
N ASP A 584 0.79 -15.25 15.78
CA ASP A 584 0.04 -16.28 16.48
C ASP A 584 -1.20 -15.70 17.16
N TYR A 585 -1.06 -14.56 17.82
CA TYR A 585 -2.10 -13.87 18.58
C TYR A 585 -2.27 -12.45 18.05
N VAL A 586 -3.47 -12.10 17.63
CA VAL A 586 -3.78 -10.77 17.09
C VAL A 586 -4.87 -10.13 17.92
N TYR A 587 -4.59 -8.93 18.40
CA TYR A 587 -5.56 -8.03 19.04
C TYR A 587 -5.92 -6.93 18.06
N ILE A 588 -7.21 -6.65 17.88
CA ILE A 588 -7.68 -5.51 17.07
C ILE A 588 -8.17 -4.43 18.03
N LEU A 589 -7.39 -3.36 18.17
CA LEU A 589 -7.61 -2.28 19.13
C LEU A 589 -8.68 -1.30 18.65
N GLY A 590 -9.69 -1.07 19.49
CA GLY A 590 -10.73 -0.07 19.26
C GLY A 590 -11.57 -0.38 18.01
N PHE A 591 -11.93 -1.64 17.84
CA PHE A 591 -12.73 -2.07 16.70
C PHE A 591 -14.08 -1.33 16.64
N ASP A 592 -14.69 -1.07 17.79
CA ASP A 592 -15.94 -0.32 17.97
C ASP A 592 -15.87 1.15 17.52
N LYS A 593 -14.69 1.75 17.58
CA LYS A 593 -14.49 3.19 17.38
C LYS A 593 -13.77 3.54 16.09
N TYR A 594 -12.81 2.71 15.68
CA TYR A 594 -11.89 3.04 14.60
C TYR A 594 -12.11 2.23 13.31
N MET A 595 -12.92 1.17 13.35
CA MET A 595 -13.17 0.29 12.19
C MET A 595 -14.66 0.00 12.02
N PRO A 596 -15.26 0.36 10.89
CA PRO A 596 -14.69 1.11 9.77
C PRO A 596 -14.42 2.58 10.10
N SER A 597 -13.55 3.22 9.34
CA SER A 597 -13.27 4.65 9.50
C SER A 597 -14.51 5.48 9.17
N LYS A 598 -14.84 6.43 10.05
CA LYS A 598 -15.95 7.38 9.84
C LYS A 598 -15.70 8.37 8.69
N TRP A 599 -14.46 8.48 8.24
CA TRP A 599 -14.03 9.38 7.18
C TRP A 599 -14.19 8.81 5.77
N ALA A 600 -14.54 7.53 5.65
CA ALA A 600 -14.83 6.90 4.37
C ALA A 600 -16.17 7.40 3.83
N LYS A 601 -16.13 8.31 2.85
CA LYS A 601 -17.30 8.97 2.25
C LYS A 601 -17.76 8.24 0.99
N GLN A 602 -16.83 7.97 0.09
CA GLN A 602 -17.09 7.36 -1.21
C GLN A 602 -17.33 5.84 -1.10
N SER A 603 -17.93 5.25 -2.13
CA SER A 603 -18.23 3.81 -2.18
C SER A 603 -16.97 2.95 -2.12
N TRP A 604 -15.93 3.33 -2.88
CA TRP A 604 -14.66 2.60 -2.90
C TRP A 604 -13.90 2.71 -1.56
N GLU A 605 -14.01 3.84 -0.85
CA GLU A 605 -13.42 4.01 0.47
C GLU A 605 -14.10 3.08 1.50
N LYS A 606 -15.43 2.96 1.45
CA LYS A 606 -16.20 2.04 2.31
C LYS A 606 -15.88 0.59 2.03
N GLU A 607 -15.70 0.24 0.76
CA GLU A 607 -15.24 -1.10 0.37
C GLU A 607 -13.82 -1.35 0.87
N GLN A 608 -12.93 -0.36 0.76
CA GLN A 608 -11.57 -0.45 1.29
C GLN A 608 -11.56 -0.60 2.83
N GLU A 609 -12.43 0.08 3.57
CA GLU A 609 -12.55 -0.11 5.01
C GLU A 609 -13.01 -1.54 5.36
N THR A 610 -13.91 -2.12 4.57
CA THR A 610 -14.30 -3.53 4.68
C THR A 610 -13.10 -4.46 4.45
N ASN A 611 -12.28 -4.16 3.44
CA ASN A 611 -11.06 -4.89 3.15
C ASN A 611 -10.03 -4.75 4.28
N ILE A 612 -9.92 -3.58 4.91
CA ILE A 612 -9.04 -3.34 6.06
C ILE A 612 -9.44 -4.24 7.23
N ILE A 613 -10.74 -4.39 7.51
CA ILE A 613 -11.23 -5.30 8.55
C ILE A 613 -10.85 -6.76 8.20
N TYR A 614 -11.10 -7.19 6.97
CA TYR A 614 -10.74 -8.53 6.51
C TYR A 614 -9.23 -8.78 6.61
N VAL A 615 -8.40 -7.81 6.23
CA VAL A 615 -6.94 -7.90 6.39
C VAL A 615 -6.57 -8.05 7.85
N ALA A 616 -7.14 -7.25 8.77
CA ALA A 616 -6.84 -7.33 10.19
C ALA A 616 -7.15 -8.71 10.78
N ILE A 617 -8.36 -9.23 10.52
CA ILE A 617 -8.83 -10.54 10.98
C ILE A 617 -7.90 -11.66 10.50
N THR A 618 -7.53 -11.63 9.22
CA THR A 618 -6.74 -12.69 8.59
C THR A 618 -5.23 -12.64 8.89
N ARG A 619 -4.81 -11.81 9.85
CA ARG A 619 -3.42 -11.82 10.36
C ARG A 619 -3.21 -12.87 11.44
N ALA A 620 -4.27 -13.41 12.06
CA ALA A 620 -4.21 -14.34 13.17
C ALA A 620 -3.99 -15.79 12.72
N ILE A 621 -2.97 -16.45 13.34
CA ILE A 621 -2.66 -17.86 13.10
C ILE A 621 -3.34 -18.76 14.16
N LYS A 622 -3.50 -18.29 15.40
CA LYS A 622 -4.08 -19.11 16.50
C LYS A 622 -5.30 -18.47 17.11
N GLN A 623 -5.20 -17.17 17.46
CA GLN A 623 -6.27 -16.47 18.18
C GLN A 623 -6.42 -15.04 17.67
N LEU A 624 -7.66 -14.62 17.59
CA LEU A 624 -8.08 -13.24 17.32
C LEU A 624 -8.85 -12.70 18.51
N THR A 625 -8.50 -11.50 18.98
CA THR A 625 -9.20 -10.81 20.07
C THR A 625 -9.57 -9.40 19.61
N PHE A 626 -10.86 -9.09 19.63
CA PHE A 626 -11.33 -7.72 19.45
C PHE A 626 -11.28 -6.99 20.78
N THR A 627 -10.72 -5.78 20.82
CA THR A 627 -10.74 -4.94 22.00
C THR A 627 -11.54 -3.69 21.71
N GLU A 628 -12.26 -3.21 22.73
CA GLU A 628 -12.83 -1.87 22.71
C GLU A 628 -11.71 -0.82 22.66
N HIS A 629 -12.08 0.43 22.36
CA HIS A 629 -11.12 1.51 22.48
C HIS A 629 -10.71 1.68 23.95
N LEU A 630 -9.41 1.76 24.17
CA LEU A 630 -8.87 1.97 25.50
C LEU A 630 -8.89 3.49 25.77
N GLU A 631 -9.81 3.94 26.63
CA GLU A 631 -9.79 5.33 27.10
C GLU A 631 -8.59 5.54 28.01
N ASP A 632 -7.99 6.72 27.90
CA ASP A 632 -7.04 7.19 28.91
C ASP A 632 -7.81 7.34 30.24
N LYS A 633 -7.83 6.30 31.07
CA LYS A 633 -8.16 6.51 32.48
C LYS A 633 -7.10 7.48 32.99
N LYS A 634 -7.48 8.74 33.18
CA LYS A 634 -6.67 9.69 33.94
C LYS A 634 -6.37 9.02 35.27
N ALA A 635 -5.10 8.63 35.45
CA ALA A 635 -4.60 8.13 36.71
C ALA A 635 -4.67 9.21 37.77
#